data_8daababedc152d65e107be97036cdc48
#
_entry.id   8daababedc152d65e107be97036cdc48
#
_cell.length_a   1.000
_cell.length_b   1.000
_cell.length_c   1.000
_cell.angle_alpha   90.00
_cell.angle_beta   90.00
_cell.angle_gamma   90.00
#
_symmetry.space_group_name_H-M   'P 1'
#
loop_
_entity.id
_entity.type
_entity.pdbx_description
1 polymer ?
#
loop_
_entity_poly.entity_id
_entity_poly.type
_entity_poly.pdbx_seq_one_letter_code
_entity_poly.pdbx_strand_id
1 'polypeptide(L)'
;MPVSGAAVANGGSARPGRSPAADLGPTVLGRETEIADLMRRVAAGRTRSAVLVVEGEPGVGKSTLLDLAVRRTRAAGHRVLRAVGSESEQHLAFAGLHQLLRPVLGDLDGLPARQRSSLRAALGLADRAAPPDALLVGLAVLTLVSDLAEPAPLLVVVDDAQWIDRASLDVLSFVARRMDTEPVTLLMGVRAAAALPGFDTGYERLAIGPLSGDAANRLLAEQPGPPTGRTRARILQEAAGNPLALVELARAAASGQPEGAGREGPLPVTDRLEEVFARHLRHLPDTTRRALLLLAAADAADAPAAARGLPEAADTVWAPAERAGLVRRDSGGVAFRHPLVRSAVYHAAPFEERRRAHLALARLLGEEPDRRAWHLAAATVRPDAQVSAALQETAGRARRRGGHAAAAAALERAAQLSPRRADQARLLADAAGAAVLTGQLGWVEHLAAEVRKRTDDPALLSRAALATGQLMTVGAHHTAAFALLSRIAGEAADARSPHLLDALAAAAVVRYYSGEESQRQRIEALLSRVPDSPAGGALRAWILAVSDPTGAGASLAPALPRLIAAAGDDAGSLTALAVAAWLLDRTTLATRTFDEAFGRWQALGPLPAGLACAAGWAYLEQGRWAEARTVAAEITEVASQAGLPHAEACARALDATVLALLGDPAEARRNAERALALVDPLESRSVAVFAHRALGLAAVAEGDYDTAYARFRSAFTEDGDPVHYHVSPTVLAELAAAAVRRDRRESAAVLLERSARRPGTGLSARASSLVERSRALLAEPEHAERHFRAALADEAGEQWPFERAQTRLDYGEWLRRRRRIAEARPLLTGALDTFRRLGARPWIERAEAELRAAGIEANSVAPGALTRLTPQQQQIVRLAARGLTNREIGEKLFLSPRTVGSHLYRVFPKLGITARSQLRDVVDNTLPEPALRR
;
A
#
# COMPACT_ATOMS: atom_id res chain seq x y z
N MET A 1 -1.92 67.12 -44.86
CA MET A 1 -1.65 67.52 -46.28
C MET A 1 -0.17 67.57 -46.48
N PRO A 2 0.24 67.30 -47.68
CA PRO A 2 0.42 65.98 -48.34
C PRO A 2 1.91 65.85 -48.79
N VAL A 3 2.30 64.61 -49.23
CA VAL A 3 2.67 64.30 -50.62
C VAL A 3 3.45 63.04 -50.63
N SER A 4 2.99 61.95 -51.12
CA SER A 4 3.22 61.33 -52.43
C SER A 4 4.68 61.00 -52.77
N GLY A 5 4.94 59.75 -53.06
CA GLY A 5 6.11 59.32 -53.80
C GLY A 5 6.30 57.81 -53.88
N ALA A 6 5.67 57.18 -54.87
CA ALA A 6 6.18 56.22 -55.87
C ALA A 6 6.80 54.87 -55.39
N ALA A 7 6.15 53.81 -55.87
CA ALA A 7 6.59 52.43 -55.92
C ALA A 7 7.87 52.23 -56.79
N VAL A 8 8.72 51.28 -56.29
CA VAL A 8 9.58 50.50 -57.21
C VAL A 8 9.47 49.03 -56.77
N ALA A 9 8.96 48.23 -57.66
CA ALA A 9 8.94 46.75 -57.50
C ALA A 9 10.33 46.21 -57.77
N ASN A 10 10.79 45.33 -56.86
CA ASN A 10 11.84 44.39 -57.16
C ASN A 10 11.48 42.98 -56.66
N GLY A 11 11.34 42.08 -57.60
CA GLY A 11 11.09 40.70 -57.41
C GLY A 11 12.24 39.99 -56.64
N GLY A 12 11.97 39.41 -55.55
CA GLY A 12 12.86 38.54 -54.76
C GLY A 12 12.19 37.19 -54.57
N SER A 13 12.74 36.16 -55.15
CA SER A 13 12.35 34.79 -55.16
C SER A 13 11.96 34.28 -53.78
N ALA A 14 10.75 33.76 -53.65
CA ALA A 14 10.29 32.99 -52.48
C ALA A 14 11.19 31.77 -52.29
N ARG A 15 11.93 31.75 -51.21
CA ARG A 15 12.55 30.52 -50.69
C ARG A 15 11.41 29.61 -50.14
N PRO A 16 11.43 28.29 -50.48
CA PRO A 16 10.42 27.37 -49.97
C PRO A 16 10.48 27.31 -48.46
N GLY A 17 9.32 27.40 -47.82
CA GLY A 17 9.16 27.34 -46.36
C GLY A 17 9.80 26.09 -45.77
N ARG A 18 10.60 26.30 -44.76
CA ARG A 18 11.11 25.23 -43.89
C ARG A 18 9.89 24.53 -43.26
N SER A 19 9.73 23.25 -43.61
CA SER A 19 8.78 22.32 -42.96
C SER A 19 9.03 22.28 -41.44
N PRO A 20 8.02 22.19 -40.58
CA PRO A 20 8.20 22.14 -39.13
C PRO A 20 8.80 20.83 -38.61
N ALA A 21 9.41 20.03 -39.49
CA ALA A 21 10.02 18.74 -39.13
C ALA A 21 11.50 18.81 -38.66
N ALA A 22 12.11 20.02 -38.51
CA ALA A 22 13.56 20.18 -38.31
C ALA A 22 14.05 20.24 -36.86
N ASP A 23 13.21 20.01 -35.86
CA ASP A 23 13.63 20.10 -34.42
C ASP A 23 13.36 18.85 -33.59
N LEU A 24 13.40 17.67 -34.19
CA LEU A 24 13.11 16.39 -33.54
C LEU A 24 14.35 15.70 -32.93
N GLY A 25 15.45 16.41 -32.69
CA GLY A 25 16.65 15.88 -32.03
C GLY A 25 17.32 14.71 -32.78
N PRO A 26 18.41 14.14 -32.27
CA PRO A 26 19.15 13.07 -32.94
C PRO A 26 18.25 11.85 -33.20
N THR A 27 18.32 11.31 -34.38
CA THR A 27 17.59 10.09 -34.79
C THR A 27 18.04 8.93 -33.93
N VAL A 28 17.09 8.23 -33.25
CA VAL A 28 17.38 7.03 -32.47
C VAL A 28 17.38 5.83 -33.40
N LEU A 29 18.57 5.33 -33.73
CA LEU A 29 18.76 4.25 -34.70
C LEU A 29 18.39 2.88 -34.14
N GLY A 30 17.72 2.05 -34.95
CA GLY A 30 17.44 0.64 -34.67
C GLY A 30 16.49 0.41 -33.52
N ARG A 31 15.59 1.38 -33.23
CA ARG A 31 14.56 1.31 -32.18
C ARG A 31 13.19 1.69 -32.72
N GLU A 32 13.00 1.56 -34.01
CA GLU A 32 11.79 2.01 -34.68
C GLU A 32 10.55 1.29 -34.10
N THR A 33 10.68 0.00 -33.82
CA THR A 33 9.60 -0.84 -33.25
C THR A 33 9.28 -0.43 -31.82
N GLU A 34 10.31 -0.31 -30.97
CA GLU A 34 10.15 0.08 -29.57
C GLU A 34 9.61 1.51 -29.43
N ILE A 35 10.06 2.42 -30.30
CA ILE A 35 9.53 3.79 -30.36
C ILE A 35 8.05 3.78 -30.78
N ALA A 36 7.69 3.01 -31.80
CA ALA A 36 6.30 2.91 -32.25
C ALA A 36 5.40 2.34 -31.15
N ASP A 37 5.85 1.31 -30.45
CA ASP A 37 5.12 0.69 -29.35
C ASP A 37 4.97 1.66 -28.16
N LEU A 38 6.06 2.28 -27.72
CA LEU A 38 6.08 3.29 -26.66
C LEU A 38 5.10 4.44 -26.97
N MET A 39 5.18 5.00 -28.19
CA MET A 39 4.32 6.13 -28.58
C MET A 39 2.84 5.74 -28.74
N ARG A 40 2.56 4.51 -29.15
CA ARG A 40 1.20 3.99 -29.21
C ARG A 40 0.57 3.91 -27.82
N ARG A 41 1.34 3.44 -26.82
CA ARG A 41 0.91 3.34 -25.41
C ARG A 41 0.73 4.73 -24.78
N VAL A 42 1.63 5.65 -25.05
CA VAL A 42 1.49 7.05 -24.65
C VAL A 42 0.24 7.69 -25.28
N ALA A 43 -0.05 7.37 -26.54
CA ALA A 43 -1.25 7.86 -27.22
C ALA A 43 -2.54 7.26 -26.63
N ALA A 44 -2.53 5.99 -26.23
CA ALA A 44 -3.65 5.36 -25.52
C ALA A 44 -3.94 6.04 -24.17
N GLY A 45 -2.90 6.55 -23.48
CA GLY A 45 -3.01 7.32 -22.24
C GLY A 45 -3.70 8.70 -22.37
N ARG A 46 -4.11 9.12 -23.58
CA ARG A 46 -4.86 10.37 -23.80
C ARG A 46 -6.35 10.27 -23.42
N THR A 47 -6.90 9.09 -23.37
CA THR A 47 -8.33 8.83 -23.11
C THR A 47 -8.59 8.08 -21.81
N ARG A 48 -7.58 7.38 -21.34
CA ARG A 48 -7.59 6.66 -20.06
C ARG A 48 -6.18 6.58 -19.53
N SER A 49 -6.02 6.30 -18.23
CA SER A 49 -4.69 6.17 -17.65
C SER A 49 -3.94 4.95 -18.19
N ALA A 50 -2.62 5.10 -18.31
CA ALA A 50 -1.72 4.03 -18.72
C ALA A 50 -0.45 4.04 -17.87
N VAL A 51 0.03 2.86 -17.50
CA VAL A 51 1.31 2.68 -16.80
C VAL A 51 2.17 1.74 -17.62
N LEU A 52 3.41 2.12 -17.88
CA LEU A 52 4.37 1.34 -18.64
C LEU A 52 5.73 1.32 -17.96
N VAL A 53 6.26 0.15 -17.71
CA VAL A 53 7.61 -0.07 -17.20
C VAL A 53 8.55 -0.40 -18.37
N VAL A 54 9.55 0.46 -18.60
CA VAL A 54 10.59 0.27 -19.63
C VAL A 54 11.81 -0.33 -18.96
N GLU A 55 12.11 -1.59 -19.24
CA GLU A 55 13.20 -2.33 -18.61
C GLU A 55 14.33 -2.69 -19.59
N GLY A 56 15.54 -2.78 -19.08
CA GLY A 56 16.71 -3.22 -19.89
C GLY A 56 18.03 -2.94 -19.17
N GLU A 57 19.11 -3.47 -19.75
CA GLU A 57 20.46 -3.34 -19.20
C GLU A 57 20.94 -1.87 -19.16
N PRO A 58 21.93 -1.54 -18.31
CA PRO A 58 22.55 -0.22 -18.32
C PRO A 58 23.15 0.11 -19.71
N GLY A 59 22.92 1.33 -20.16
CA GLY A 59 23.45 1.80 -21.45
C GLY A 59 22.69 1.34 -22.70
N VAL A 60 21.62 0.54 -22.56
CA VAL A 60 20.84 0.01 -23.69
C VAL A 60 19.95 1.06 -24.39
N GLY A 61 19.80 2.25 -23.79
CA GLY A 61 19.08 3.37 -24.38
C GLY A 61 17.70 3.68 -23.78
N LYS A 62 17.36 3.17 -22.59
CA LYS A 62 16.09 3.47 -21.89
C LYS A 62 15.84 4.98 -21.77
N SER A 63 16.77 5.71 -21.15
CA SER A 63 16.66 7.15 -20.94
C SER A 63 16.50 7.90 -22.26
N THR A 64 17.15 7.45 -23.33
CA THR A 64 17.01 8.03 -24.68
C THR A 64 15.59 7.88 -25.22
N LEU A 65 14.96 6.72 -24.99
CA LEU A 65 13.56 6.47 -25.38
C LEU A 65 12.59 7.29 -24.53
N LEU A 66 12.81 7.38 -23.23
CA LEU A 66 12.02 8.22 -22.32
C LEU A 66 12.14 9.71 -22.71
N ASP A 67 13.35 10.19 -23.02
CA ASP A 67 13.60 11.55 -23.49
C ASP A 67 12.90 11.83 -24.84
N LEU A 68 12.89 10.87 -25.74
CA LEU A 68 12.16 10.97 -26.99
C LEU A 68 10.65 11.08 -26.77
N ALA A 69 10.11 10.24 -25.87
CA ALA A 69 8.70 10.32 -25.48
C ALA A 69 8.36 11.70 -24.89
N VAL A 70 9.19 12.21 -23.97
CA VAL A 70 9.04 13.55 -23.38
C VAL A 70 8.99 14.64 -24.45
N ARG A 71 9.95 14.64 -25.40
CA ARG A 71 10.00 15.66 -26.48
C ARG A 71 8.76 15.60 -27.38
N ARG A 72 8.38 14.39 -27.82
CA ARG A 72 7.21 14.21 -28.70
C ARG A 72 5.90 14.58 -28.05
N THR A 73 5.73 14.21 -26.77
CA THR A 73 4.51 14.53 -26.04
C THR A 73 4.41 16.00 -25.68
N ARG A 74 5.52 16.66 -25.32
CA ARG A 74 5.55 18.12 -25.16
C ARG A 74 5.19 18.86 -26.46
N ALA A 75 5.75 18.42 -27.62
CA ALA A 75 5.40 18.96 -28.90
C ALA A 75 3.92 18.75 -29.28
N ALA A 76 3.28 17.73 -28.75
CA ALA A 76 1.85 17.43 -28.85
C ALA A 76 0.96 18.16 -27.82
N GLY A 77 1.53 19.08 -27.04
CA GLY A 77 0.81 19.89 -26.05
C GLY A 77 0.54 19.21 -24.70
N HIS A 78 1.16 18.08 -24.39
CA HIS A 78 1.00 17.43 -23.08
C HIS A 78 1.82 18.16 -22.00
N ARG A 79 1.28 18.15 -20.78
CA ARG A 79 2.08 18.46 -19.58
C ARG A 79 3.02 17.30 -19.27
N VAL A 80 4.22 17.61 -18.77
CA VAL A 80 5.21 16.56 -18.44
C VAL A 80 5.80 16.84 -17.07
N LEU A 81 5.69 15.88 -16.17
CA LEU A 81 6.41 15.82 -14.90
C LEU A 81 7.51 14.77 -15.01
N ARG A 82 8.67 15.05 -14.45
CA ARG A 82 9.82 14.14 -14.53
C ARG A 82 10.56 14.05 -13.21
N ALA A 83 10.95 12.82 -12.86
CA ALA A 83 11.90 12.52 -11.80
C ALA A 83 12.96 11.54 -12.32
N VAL A 84 14.15 11.59 -11.72
CA VAL A 84 15.25 10.67 -11.99
C VAL A 84 15.74 10.12 -10.67
N GLY A 85 15.70 8.80 -10.50
CA GLY A 85 16.20 8.14 -9.32
C GLY A 85 17.70 8.33 -9.12
N SER A 86 18.11 8.54 -7.88
CA SER A 86 19.51 8.68 -7.49
C SER A 86 19.81 7.73 -6.32
N GLU A 87 20.88 6.96 -6.45
CA GLU A 87 21.28 5.99 -5.42
C GLU A 87 21.51 6.64 -4.05
N SER A 88 22.00 7.87 -4.03
CA SER A 88 22.25 8.65 -2.82
C SER A 88 20.97 9.22 -2.18
N GLU A 89 19.90 9.42 -2.96
CA GLU A 89 18.61 9.92 -2.47
C GLU A 89 17.64 8.81 -2.06
N GLN A 90 17.90 7.56 -2.37
CA GLN A 90 17.01 6.43 -2.03
C GLN A 90 16.69 6.32 -0.53
N HIS A 91 17.52 6.91 0.32
CA HIS A 91 17.36 6.96 1.77
C HIS A 91 16.67 8.24 2.29
N LEU A 92 16.32 9.16 1.41
CA LEU A 92 15.61 10.40 1.77
C LEU A 92 14.13 10.25 1.46
N ALA A 93 13.30 10.19 2.51
CA ALA A 93 11.87 10.01 2.36
C ALA A 93 11.24 11.13 1.51
N PHE A 94 10.44 10.74 0.51
CA PHE A 94 9.74 11.61 -0.45
C PHE A 94 10.65 12.46 -1.34
N ALA A 95 11.94 12.15 -1.46
CA ALA A 95 12.84 12.89 -2.34
C ALA A 95 12.42 12.80 -3.80
N GLY A 96 12.10 11.60 -4.30
CA GLY A 96 11.61 11.39 -5.66
C GLY A 96 10.29 12.11 -5.93
N LEU A 97 9.36 12.08 -4.97
CA LEU A 97 8.09 12.79 -5.08
C LEU A 97 8.28 14.31 -5.08
N HIS A 98 9.16 14.83 -4.23
CA HIS A 98 9.52 16.26 -4.20
C HIS A 98 10.11 16.70 -5.54
N GLN A 99 11.04 15.92 -6.11
CA GLN A 99 11.61 16.21 -7.43
C GLN A 99 10.52 16.24 -8.51
N LEU A 100 9.63 15.25 -8.51
CA LEU A 100 8.54 15.13 -9.49
C LEU A 100 7.57 16.31 -9.42
N LEU A 101 7.18 16.72 -8.20
CA LEU A 101 6.17 17.76 -7.97
C LEU A 101 6.75 19.18 -7.93
N ARG A 102 8.07 19.36 -7.91
CA ARG A 102 8.73 20.67 -7.86
C ARG A 102 8.20 21.68 -8.89
N PRO A 103 7.92 21.32 -10.16
CA PRO A 103 7.39 22.28 -11.13
C PRO A 103 5.95 22.75 -10.85
N VAL A 104 5.21 22.04 -9.99
CA VAL A 104 3.78 22.22 -9.72
C VAL A 104 3.47 22.47 -8.24
N LEU A 105 4.48 22.88 -7.46
CA LEU A 105 4.28 23.19 -6.03
C LEU A 105 3.30 24.35 -5.81
N GLY A 106 3.17 25.26 -6.75
CA GLY A 106 2.18 26.34 -6.72
C GLY A 106 0.74 25.84 -6.87
N ASP A 107 0.53 24.70 -7.53
CA ASP A 107 -0.79 24.13 -7.75
C ASP A 107 -1.33 23.42 -6.48
N LEU A 108 -0.49 23.21 -5.45
CA LEU A 108 -0.89 22.61 -4.17
C LEU A 108 -1.97 23.42 -3.45
N ASP A 109 -2.04 24.73 -3.66
CA ASP A 109 -3.03 25.59 -3.01
C ASP A 109 -4.45 25.28 -3.48
N GLY A 110 -4.61 24.67 -4.64
CA GLY A 110 -5.88 24.15 -5.15
C GLY A 110 -6.38 22.88 -4.44
N LEU A 111 -5.56 22.17 -3.68
CA LEU A 111 -5.93 20.94 -3.01
C LEU A 111 -6.83 21.22 -1.78
N PRO A 112 -7.69 20.25 -1.41
CA PRO A 112 -8.41 20.25 -0.15
C PRO A 112 -7.46 20.43 1.03
N ALA A 113 -7.89 21.16 2.07
CA ALA A 113 -7.01 21.62 3.14
C ALA A 113 -6.25 20.48 3.85
N ARG A 114 -6.89 19.34 4.09
CA ARG A 114 -6.25 18.17 4.72
C ARG A 114 -5.21 17.52 3.80
N GLN A 115 -5.54 17.30 2.54
CA GLN A 115 -4.65 16.75 1.53
C GLN A 115 -3.42 17.65 1.33
N ARG A 116 -3.65 18.97 1.18
CA ARG A 116 -2.60 19.97 1.06
C ARG A 116 -1.67 19.96 2.26
N SER A 117 -2.22 19.93 3.48
CA SER A 117 -1.42 19.90 4.72
C SER A 117 -0.55 18.65 4.79
N SER A 118 -1.11 17.47 4.51
CA SER A 118 -0.36 16.20 4.53
C SER A 118 0.71 16.14 3.46
N LEU A 119 0.43 16.60 2.23
CA LEU A 119 1.43 16.62 1.16
C LEU A 119 2.55 17.63 1.44
N ARG A 120 2.24 18.83 1.93
CA ARG A 120 3.26 19.82 2.34
C ARG A 120 4.12 19.29 3.48
N ALA A 121 3.55 18.58 4.45
CA ALA A 121 4.28 17.93 5.53
C ALA A 121 5.22 16.83 5.02
N ALA A 122 4.74 15.95 4.12
CA ALA A 122 5.56 14.90 3.50
C ALA A 122 6.74 15.47 2.71
N LEU A 123 6.51 16.54 1.96
CA LEU A 123 7.53 17.24 1.18
C LEU A 123 8.46 18.12 2.04
N GLY A 124 8.24 18.23 3.35
CA GLY A 124 9.05 19.08 4.24
C GLY A 124 8.81 20.58 4.06
N LEU A 125 7.68 20.98 3.49
CA LEU A 125 7.34 22.39 3.21
C LEU A 125 6.48 23.04 4.31
N ALA A 126 6.34 22.39 5.49
CA ALA A 126 5.55 22.87 6.61
C ALA A 126 6.38 22.89 7.91
N ASP A 127 6.43 24.04 8.60
CA ASP A 127 7.28 24.26 9.77
C ASP A 127 6.81 23.52 11.04
N ARG A 128 5.53 23.22 11.18
CA ARG A 128 4.93 22.51 12.32
C ARG A 128 3.70 21.71 11.88
N ALA A 129 3.88 20.68 11.09
CA ALA A 129 2.78 19.82 10.72
C ALA A 129 2.72 18.57 11.59
N ALA A 130 1.50 18.08 11.84
CA ALA A 130 1.29 16.69 12.25
C ALA A 130 1.96 15.73 11.25
N PRO A 131 2.36 14.52 11.68
CA PRO A 131 2.89 13.51 10.75
C PRO A 131 1.96 13.35 9.55
N PRO A 132 2.50 13.32 8.32
CA PRO A 132 1.65 13.16 7.14
C PRO A 132 0.98 11.78 7.17
N ASP A 133 -0.31 11.76 6.93
CA ASP A 133 -1.05 10.53 6.66
C ASP A 133 -0.70 10.06 5.24
N ALA A 134 -0.16 8.85 5.12
CA ALA A 134 0.27 8.29 3.84
C ALA A 134 -0.89 8.19 2.84
N LEU A 135 -2.10 7.88 3.31
CA LEU A 135 -3.29 7.85 2.48
C LEU A 135 -3.66 9.25 1.97
N LEU A 136 -3.62 10.26 2.84
CA LEU A 136 -3.88 11.65 2.45
C LEU A 136 -2.81 12.18 1.51
N VAL A 137 -1.55 11.76 1.65
CA VAL A 137 -0.48 12.09 0.67
C VAL A 137 -0.78 11.46 -0.68
N GLY A 138 -1.11 10.16 -0.70
CA GLY A 138 -1.50 9.46 -1.92
C GLY A 138 -2.71 10.10 -2.61
N LEU A 139 -3.74 10.44 -1.84
CA LEU A 139 -4.93 11.14 -2.34
C LEU A 139 -4.62 12.57 -2.83
N ALA A 140 -3.75 13.27 -2.14
CA ALA A 140 -3.32 14.61 -2.55
C ALA A 140 -2.62 14.56 -3.93
N VAL A 141 -1.73 13.58 -4.12
CA VAL A 141 -1.04 13.41 -5.40
C VAL A 141 -2.02 12.94 -6.48
N LEU A 142 -2.95 12.02 -6.17
CA LEU A 142 -3.99 11.59 -7.09
C LEU A 142 -4.86 12.77 -7.54
N THR A 143 -5.34 13.58 -6.60
CA THR A 143 -6.13 14.77 -6.91
C THR A 143 -5.33 15.77 -7.75
N LEU A 144 -4.09 16.05 -7.36
CA LEU A 144 -3.21 16.97 -8.09
C LEU A 144 -2.96 16.51 -9.52
N VAL A 145 -2.62 15.22 -9.71
CA VAL A 145 -2.37 14.64 -11.04
C VAL A 145 -3.64 14.67 -11.90
N SER A 146 -4.81 14.41 -11.32
CA SER A 146 -6.10 14.52 -12.01
C SER A 146 -6.39 15.96 -12.43
N ASP A 147 -6.21 16.92 -11.53
CA ASP A 147 -6.42 18.36 -11.83
C ASP A 147 -5.45 18.86 -12.91
N LEU A 148 -4.18 18.43 -12.86
CA LEU A 148 -3.17 18.77 -13.87
C LEU A 148 -3.47 18.16 -15.25
N ALA A 149 -4.14 17.00 -15.25
CA ALA A 149 -4.50 16.29 -16.48
C ALA A 149 -5.82 16.78 -17.11
N GLU A 150 -6.63 17.57 -16.37
CA GLU A 150 -7.92 18.08 -16.88
C GLU A 150 -7.79 19.01 -18.08
N PRO A 151 -6.89 20.05 -18.10
CA PRO A 151 -6.73 20.94 -19.22
C PRO A 151 -5.94 20.31 -20.38
N ALA A 152 -5.02 19.39 -20.13
CA ALA A 152 -4.19 18.72 -21.14
C ALA A 152 -3.68 17.37 -20.60
N PRO A 153 -3.52 16.34 -21.46
CA PRO A 153 -2.99 15.05 -21.03
C PRO A 153 -1.64 15.19 -20.31
N LEU A 154 -1.45 14.42 -19.25
CA LEU A 154 -0.25 14.46 -18.41
C LEU A 154 0.64 13.24 -18.66
N LEU A 155 1.91 13.49 -18.90
CA LEU A 155 2.95 12.47 -18.92
C LEU A 155 3.81 12.58 -17.66
N VAL A 156 3.84 11.54 -16.85
CA VAL A 156 4.72 11.40 -15.70
C VAL A 156 5.84 10.44 -16.08
N VAL A 157 7.10 10.87 -15.94
CA VAL A 157 8.27 10.05 -16.28
C VAL A 157 9.17 9.90 -15.06
N VAL A 158 9.47 8.67 -14.73
CA VAL A 158 10.41 8.31 -13.67
C VAL A 158 11.53 7.48 -14.28
N ASP A 159 12.71 8.05 -14.42
CA ASP A 159 13.88 7.37 -14.96
C ASP A 159 14.73 6.79 -13.80
N ASP A 160 15.41 5.67 -14.03
CA ASP A 160 16.17 4.94 -13.01
C ASP A 160 15.33 4.70 -11.73
N ALA A 161 14.09 4.23 -11.90
CA ALA A 161 13.09 4.11 -10.85
C ALA A 161 13.54 3.19 -9.67
N GLN A 162 14.49 2.28 -9.89
CA GLN A 162 15.09 1.44 -8.85
C GLN A 162 15.84 2.25 -7.77
N TRP A 163 16.14 3.52 -8.03
CA TRP A 163 16.80 4.43 -7.11
C TRP A 163 15.88 5.50 -6.50
N ILE A 164 14.59 5.44 -6.79
CA ILE A 164 13.58 6.28 -6.13
C ILE A 164 13.36 5.77 -4.71
N ASP A 165 13.24 6.69 -3.76
CA ASP A 165 12.95 6.34 -2.36
C ASP A 165 11.61 5.60 -2.21
N ARG A 166 11.55 4.73 -1.22
CA ARG A 166 10.41 3.83 -1.00
C ARG A 166 9.10 4.59 -0.80
N ALA A 167 9.12 5.69 -0.04
CA ALA A 167 7.91 6.46 0.25
C ALA A 167 7.32 7.10 -1.03
N SER A 168 8.18 7.58 -1.93
CA SER A 168 7.75 8.08 -3.24
C SER A 168 7.18 6.99 -4.14
N LEU A 169 7.80 5.79 -4.18
CA LEU A 169 7.29 4.65 -4.95
C LEU A 169 5.92 4.20 -4.45
N ASP A 170 5.71 4.15 -3.13
CA ASP A 170 4.44 3.77 -2.54
C ASP A 170 3.31 4.74 -2.95
N VAL A 171 3.59 6.05 -2.94
CA VAL A 171 2.63 7.07 -3.42
C VAL A 171 2.35 6.93 -4.91
N LEU A 172 3.38 6.75 -5.75
CA LEU A 172 3.20 6.58 -7.19
C LEU A 172 2.40 5.32 -7.51
N SER A 173 2.66 4.23 -6.79
CA SER A 173 1.93 2.97 -6.91
C SER A 173 0.47 3.11 -6.48
N PHE A 174 0.21 3.84 -5.38
CA PHE A 174 -1.15 4.18 -4.95
C PHE A 174 -1.92 4.94 -6.05
N VAL A 175 -1.28 5.96 -6.64
CA VAL A 175 -1.86 6.77 -7.73
C VAL A 175 -2.12 5.91 -8.97
N ALA A 176 -1.12 5.11 -9.38
CA ALA A 176 -1.20 4.26 -10.56
C ALA A 176 -2.39 3.29 -10.54
N ARG A 177 -2.73 2.75 -9.36
CA ARG A 177 -3.86 1.81 -9.21
C ARG A 177 -5.23 2.48 -9.18
N ARG A 178 -5.29 3.78 -8.89
CA ARG A 178 -6.55 4.53 -8.74
C ARG A 178 -6.88 5.44 -9.90
N MET A 179 -5.96 5.61 -10.81
CA MET A 179 -6.21 6.26 -12.10
C MET A 179 -6.90 5.26 -13.04
N ASP A 180 -8.03 5.65 -13.64
CA ASP A 180 -8.75 4.84 -14.64
C ASP A 180 -9.13 5.68 -15.86
N THR A 181 -9.80 6.78 -15.64
CA THR A 181 -10.33 7.65 -16.72
C THR A 181 -9.54 8.94 -16.93
N GLU A 182 -8.57 9.19 -16.10
CA GLU A 182 -7.67 10.35 -16.19
C GLU A 182 -6.73 10.21 -17.40
N PRO A 183 -6.54 11.26 -18.22
CA PRO A 183 -5.60 11.22 -19.34
C PRO A 183 -4.15 11.37 -18.83
N VAL A 184 -3.67 10.38 -18.10
CA VAL A 184 -2.35 10.35 -17.48
C VAL A 184 -1.60 9.12 -17.95
N THR A 185 -0.37 9.31 -18.39
CA THR A 185 0.56 8.22 -18.68
C THR A 185 1.71 8.26 -17.69
N LEU A 186 1.97 7.15 -16.99
CA LEU A 186 3.14 6.95 -16.14
C LEU A 186 4.15 6.06 -16.86
N LEU A 187 5.32 6.59 -17.17
CA LEU A 187 6.47 5.87 -17.75
C LEU A 187 7.56 5.70 -16.71
N MET A 188 8.00 4.47 -16.47
CA MET A 188 9.04 4.16 -15.50
C MET A 188 10.19 3.44 -16.18
N GLY A 189 11.40 4.01 -16.13
CA GLY A 189 12.64 3.37 -16.59
C GLY A 189 13.28 2.58 -15.45
N VAL A 190 13.57 1.28 -15.65
CA VAL A 190 14.16 0.43 -14.63
C VAL A 190 15.26 -0.45 -15.22
N ARG A 191 16.25 -0.84 -14.40
CA ARG A 191 17.26 -1.83 -14.82
C ARG A 191 16.65 -3.23 -14.86
N ALA A 192 17.09 -4.03 -15.83
CA ALA A 192 16.70 -5.44 -15.90
C ALA A 192 16.97 -6.14 -14.56
N ALA A 193 16.05 -7.01 -14.14
CA ALA A 193 16.09 -7.75 -12.88
C ALA A 193 16.12 -6.90 -11.59
N ALA A 194 15.97 -5.57 -11.66
CA ALA A 194 15.82 -4.75 -10.47
C ALA A 194 14.39 -4.84 -9.94
N ALA A 195 14.23 -5.04 -8.64
CA ALA A 195 12.93 -4.97 -7.97
C ALA A 195 12.37 -3.55 -8.04
N LEU A 196 11.09 -3.42 -8.36
CA LEU A 196 10.37 -2.15 -8.38
C LEU A 196 9.10 -2.30 -7.54
N PRO A 197 9.22 -2.17 -6.21
CA PRO A 197 8.09 -2.42 -5.31
C PRO A 197 6.82 -1.64 -5.68
N GLY A 198 5.71 -2.38 -5.79
CA GLY A 198 4.42 -1.82 -6.20
C GLY A 198 4.20 -1.77 -7.72
N PHE A 199 5.21 -2.09 -8.53
CA PHE A 199 5.14 -2.15 -9.99
C PHE A 199 5.71 -3.46 -10.57
N ASP A 200 6.00 -4.44 -9.72
CA ASP A 200 6.58 -5.72 -10.15
C ASP A 200 5.57 -6.60 -10.90
N THR A 201 4.29 -6.45 -10.62
CA THR A 201 3.19 -7.18 -11.27
C THR A 201 2.03 -6.26 -11.64
N GLY A 202 1.22 -6.67 -12.60
CA GLY A 202 -0.02 -5.98 -12.95
C GLY A 202 0.12 -4.82 -13.95
N TYR A 203 1.33 -4.47 -14.37
CA TYR A 203 1.57 -3.41 -15.35
C TYR A 203 2.28 -3.91 -16.60
N GLU A 204 2.06 -3.23 -17.71
CA GLU A 204 2.70 -3.55 -18.98
C GLU A 204 4.20 -3.26 -18.91
N ARG A 205 5.02 -4.17 -19.46
CA ARG A 205 6.47 -4.04 -19.53
C ARG A 205 6.94 -3.97 -20.98
N LEU A 206 7.87 -3.07 -21.24
CA LEU A 206 8.58 -2.94 -22.51
C LEU A 206 10.05 -3.26 -22.27
N ALA A 207 10.48 -4.45 -22.66
CA ALA A 207 11.87 -4.86 -22.54
C ALA A 207 12.70 -4.30 -23.69
N ILE A 208 13.78 -3.58 -23.35
CA ILE A 208 14.73 -3.01 -24.31
C ILE A 208 15.98 -3.88 -24.34
N GLY A 209 16.16 -4.62 -25.43
CA GLY A 209 17.33 -5.45 -25.67
C GLY A 209 18.49 -4.70 -26.31
N PRO A 210 19.62 -5.38 -26.59
CA PRO A 210 20.73 -4.84 -27.39
C PRO A 210 20.29 -4.48 -28.81
N LEU A 211 21.02 -3.58 -29.49
CA LEU A 211 20.80 -3.27 -30.91
C LEU A 211 21.10 -4.51 -31.77
N SER A 212 20.38 -4.63 -32.86
CA SER A 212 20.74 -5.58 -33.93
C SER A 212 22.09 -5.27 -34.53
N GLY A 213 22.74 -6.27 -35.12
CA GLY A 213 24.05 -6.08 -35.77
C GLY A 213 24.05 -4.95 -36.81
N ASP A 214 22.95 -4.84 -37.58
CA ASP A 214 22.81 -3.76 -38.59
C ASP A 214 22.65 -2.38 -37.97
N ALA A 215 21.84 -2.28 -36.88
CA ALA A 215 21.67 -1.03 -36.18
C ALA A 215 22.97 -0.62 -35.46
N ALA A 216 23.68 -1.55 -34.85
CA ALA A 216 24.99 -1.30 -34.24
C ALA A 216 26.02 -0.81 -35.26
N ASN A 217 26.03 -1.42 -36.47
CA ASN A 217 26.86 -0.98 -37.55
C ASN A 217 26.54 0.42 -38.04
N ARG A 218 25.25 0.78 -38.18
CA ARG A 218 24.79 2.12 -38.53
C ARG A 218 25.21 3.15 -37.49
N LEU A 219 25.01 2.83 -36.22
CA LEU A 219 25.37 3.70 -35.11
C LEU A 219 26.88 4.01 -35.07
N LEU A 220 27.74 3.02 -35.34
CA LEU A 220 29.19 3.21 -35.44
C LEU A 220 29.58 4.06 -36.66
N ALA A 221 28.89 3.94 -37.79
CA ALA A 221 29.17 4.70 -39.00
C ALA A 221 28.84 6.19 -38.83
N GLU A 222 27.91 6.56 -37.94
CA GLU A 222 27.56 7.94 -37.66
C GLU A 222 28.46 8.61 -36.61
N GLN A 223 29.40 7.88 -35.99
CA GLN A 223 30.30 8.46 -34.99
C GLN A 223 31.35 9.36 -35.69
N PRO A 224 31.79 10.44 -35.02
CA PRO A 224 32.93 11.24 -35.51
C PRO A 224 34.19 10.41 -35.65
N GLY A 225 34.76 10.28 -36.85
CA GLY A 225 35.90 9.39 -37.11
C GLY A 225 35.55 7.92 -37.01
N PRO A 226 34.63 7.38 -37.84
CA PRO A 226 34.08 6.04 -37.67
C PRO A 226 35.21 4.97 -37.73
N PRO A 227 35.22 4.01 -36.77
CA PRO A 227 36.27 2.98 -36.77
C PRO A 227 36.15 2.06 -37.97
N THR A 228 37.31 1.62 -38.49
CA THR A 228 37.38 0.76 -39.67
C THR A 228 38.13 -0.54 -39.36
N GLY A 229 38.06 -1.53 -40.24
CA GLY A 229 38.84 -2.74 -40.22
C GLY A 229 38.73 -3.56 -38.89
N ARG A 230 39.85 -3.99 -38.33
CA ARG A 230 39.88 -4.80 -37.09
C ARG A 230 39.33 -4.06 -35.88
N THR A 231 39.58 -2.78 -35.75
CA THR A 231 39.06 -1.94 -34.66
C THR A 231 37.54 -1.92 -34.66
N ARG A 232 36.89 -1.76 -35.84
CA ARG A 232 35.42 -1.84 -35.92
C ARG A 232 34.87 -3.21 -35.49
N ALA A 233 35.46 -4.29 -36.01
CA ALA A 233 35.02 -5.63 -35.69
C ALA A 233 35.11 -5.90 -34.16
N ARG A 234 36.21 -5.48 -33.54
CA ARG A 234 36.45 -5.61 -32.12
C ARG A 234 35.41 -4.79 -31.29
N ILE A 235 35.16 -3.56 -31.66
CA ILE A 235 34.14 -2.71 -30.96
C ILE A 235 32.77 -3.35 -31.05
N LEU A 236 32.37 -3.88 -32.19
CA LEU A 236 31.08 -4.57 -32.34
C LEU A 236 30.98 -5.81 -31.44
N GLN A 237 32.05 -6.59 -31.36
CA GLN A 237 32.10 -7.77 -30.51
C GLN A 237 32.08 -7.41 -29.02
N GLU A 238 32.89 -6.44 -28.61
CA GLU A 238 33.00 -6.01 -27.22
C GLU A 238 31.76 -5.28 -26.68
N ALA A 239 31.13 -4.46 -27.51
CA ALA A 239 29.92 -3.74 -27.15
C ALA A 239 28.68 -4.63 -27.10
N ALA A 240 28.70 -5.79 -27.77
CA ALA A 240 27.58 -6.77 -27.81
C ALA A 240 26.21 -6.10 -28.09
N GLY A 241 26.18 -5.09 -28.99
CA GLY A 241 24.98 -4.34 -29.35
C GLY A 241 24.52 -3.29 -28.31
N ASN A 242 25.29 -3.05 -27.23
CA ASN A 242 24.97 -1.98 -26.27
C ASN A 242 25.31 -0.60 -26.89
N PRO A 243 24.32 0.31 -27.07
CA PRO A 243 24.55 1.59 -27.77
C PRO A 243 25.59 2.47 -27.07
N LEU A 244 25.59 2.54 -25.74
CA LEU A 244 26.55 3.33 -24.98
C LEU A 244 27.97 2.82 -25.18
N ALA A 245 28.14 1.48 -25.09
CA ALA A 245 29.44 0.86 -25.32
C ALA A 245 29.95 1.12 -26.75
N LEU A 246 29.10 1.02 -27.77
CA LEU A 246 29.44 1.33 -29.16
C LEU A 246 29.96 2.75 -29.30
N VAL A 247 29.27 3.74 -28.73
CA VAL A 247 29.63 5.15 -28.83
C VAL A 247 30.93 5.45 -28.08
N GLU A 248 31.08 4.95 -26.86
CA GLU A 248 32.25 5.29 -26.03
C GLU A 248 33.52 4.55 -26.46
N LEU A 249 33.41 3.28 -26.90
CA LEU A 249 34.55 2.56 -27.48
C LEU A 249 35.00 3.19 -28.84
N ALA A 250 34.03 3.62 -29.65
CA ALA A 250 34.37 4.33 -30.90
C ALA A 250 35.09 5.66 -30.63
N ARG A 251 34.63 6.42 -29.63
CA ARG A 251 35.26 7.69 -29.23
C ARG A 251 36.67 7.48 -28.66
N ALA A 252 36.85 6.42 -27.84
CA ALA A 252 38.15 6.06 -27.32
C ALA A 252 39.13 5.67 -28.43
N ALA A 253 38.69 4.96 -29.47
CA ALA A 253 39.49 4.61 -30.62
C ALA A 253 39.86 5.83 -31.46
N ALA A 254 38.93 6.77 -31.65
CA ALA A 254 39.18 8.01 -32.43
C ALA A 254 40.17 8.95 -31.72
N SER A 255 40.29 8.93 -30.39
CA SER A 255 41.25 9.76 -29.65
C SER A 255 42.70 9.30 -29.69
N GLY A 256 43.02 8.25 -30.45
CA GLY A 256 44.38 7.72 -30.64
C GLY A 256 45.03 7.13 -29.37
N GLN A 257 44.25 6.78 -28.37
CA GLN A 257 44.77 6.17 -27.16
C GLN A 257 45.28 4.78 -27.42
N PRO A 258 46.50 4.41 -26.94
CA PRO A 258 47.07 3.09 -27.17
C PRO A 258 46.18 2.02 -26.49
N GLU A 259 45.87 0.99 -27.27
CA GLU A 259 45.15 -0.20 -26.82
C GLU A 259 45.92 -0.85 -25.65
N GLY A 260 45.37 -0.80 -24.46
CA GLY A 260 45.99 -1.45 -23.29
C GLY A 260 46.03 -2.97 -23.48
N ALA A 261 47.25 -3.49 -23.73
CA ALA A 261 47.53 -4.91 -23.76
C ALA A 261 47.32 -5.50 -22.35
N GLY A 262 46.55 -6.59 -22.24
CA GLY A 262 46.64 -7.54 -21.17
C GLY A 262 45.62 -7.44 -20.02
N ARG A 263 44.39 -7.85 -20.30
CA ARG A 263 43.60 -8.67 -19.39
C ARG A 263 42.79 -9.67 -20.20
N GLU A 264 43.15 -10.96 -20.07
CA GLU A 264 42.38 -12.06 -20.65
C GLU A 264 41.15 -12.34 -19.79
N GLY A 265 39.99 -12.19 -20.41
CA GLY A 265 38.68 -12.54 -19.82
C GLY A 265 37.56 -11.52 -20.15
N PRO A 266 36.32 -11.98 -20.36
CA PRO A 266 35.19 -11.08 -20.63
C PRO A 266 34.74 -10.41 -19.32
N LEU A 267 35.07 -9.08 -19.17
CA LEU A 267 34.50 -8.27 -18.13
C LEU A 267 33.03 -7.89 -18.49
N PRO A 268 32.13 -7.70 -17.53
CA PRO A 268 30.83 -7.11 -17.77
C PRO A 268 30.93 -5.77 -18.51
N VAL A 269 29.98 -5.47 -19.39
CA VAL A 269 29.98 -4.25 -20.21
C VAL A 269 30.11 -2.99 -19.35
N THR A 270 29.50 -2.98 -18.16
CA THR A 270 29.53 -1.89 -17.18
C THR A 270 30.94 -1.60 -16.69
N ASP A 271 31.70 -2.62 -16.30
CA ASP A 271 33.08 -2.46 -15.78
C ASP A 271 34.04 -1.95 -16.85
N ARG A 272 33.84 -2.40 -18.10
CA ARG A 272 34.61 -1.89 -19.25
C ARG A 272 34.35 -0.41 -19.55
N LEU A 273 33.09 0.01 -19.44
CA LEU A 273 32.73 1.41 -19.65
C LEU A 273 33.28 2.30 -18.53
N GLU A 274 33.24 1.83 -17.29
CA GLU A 274 33.87 2.53 -16.15
C GLU A 274 35.37 2.69 -16.36
N GLU A 275 36.07 1.66 -16.86
CA GLU A 275 37.49 1.77 -17.21
C GLU A 275 37.78 2.76 -18.34
N VAL A 276 36.93 2.83 -19.39
CA VAL A 276 37.05 3.82 -20.47
C VAL A 276 36.88 5.22 -19.91
N PHE A 277 35.87 5.48 -19.10
CA PHE A 277 35.66 6.77 -18.49
C PHE A 277 36.79 7.14 -17.52
N ALA A 278 37.28 6.19 -16.70
CA ALA A 278 38.39 6.41 -15.78
C ALA A 278 39.67 6.82 -16.52
N ARG A 279 39.92 6.29 -17.73
CA ARG A 279 41.05 6.73 -18.57
C ARG A 279 40.92 8.18 -19.04
N HIS A 280 39.75 8.60 -19.48
CA HIS A 280 39.52 10.01 -19.85
C HIS A 280 39.75 10.97 -18.68
N LEU A 281 39.42 10.58 -17.44
CA LEU A 281 39.62 11.40 -16.26
C LEU A 281 41.11 11.71 -15.97
N ARG A 282 42.05 10.82 -16.31
CA ARG A 282 43.47 11.00 -16.04
C ARG A 282 44.09 12.15 -16.82
N HIS A 283 43.50 12.50 -17.97
CA HIS A 283 43.99 13.58 -18.84
C HIS A 283 43.35 14.95 -18.56
N LEU A 284 42.41 15.02 -17.62
CA LEU A 284 41.77 16.28 -17.30
C LEU A 284 42.59 17.08 -16.26
N PRO A 285 42.54 18.42 -16.28
CA PRO A 285 43.11 19.26 -15.24
C PRO A 285 42.57 18.90 -13.84
N ASP A 286 43.41 19.05 -12.84
CA ASP A 286 43.05 18.74 -11.45
C ASP A 286 41.81 19.52 -10.97
N THR A 287 41.67 20.77 -11.38
CA THR A 287 40.48 21.59 -11.08
C THR A 287 39.22 21.01 -11.69
N THR A 288 39.27 20.52 -12.93
CA THR A 288 38.15 19.85 -13.61
C THR A 288 37.81 18.53 -12.93
N ARG A 289 38.85 17.72 -12.57
CA ARG A 289 38.60 16.44 -11.84
C ARG A 289 37.92 16.64 -10.49
N ARG A 290 38.35 17.66 -9.72
CA ARG A 290 37.73 18.00 -8.44
C ARG A 290 36.27 18.47 -8.61
N ALA A 291 35.99 19.27 -9.63
CA ALA A 291 34.65 19.74 -9.94
C ALA A 291 33.75 18.58 -10.35
N LEU A 292 34.23 17.67 -11.20
CA LEU A 292 33.52 16.45 -11.57
C LEU A 292 33.25 15.57 -10.35
N LEU A 293 34.24 15.39 -9.46
CA LEU A 293 34.07 14.60 -8.25
C LEU A 293 33.05 15.23 -7.30
N LEU A 294 33.06 16.54 -7.13
CA LEU A 294 32.07 17.24 -6.33
C LEU A 294 30.67 17.06 -6.90
N LEU A 295 30.52 17.18 -8.21
CA LEU A 295 29.27 16.91 -8.90
C LEU A 295 28.86 15.43 -8.84
N ALA A 296 29.80 14.47 -8.85
CA ALA A 296 29.54 13.04 -8.72
C ALA A 296 29.09 12.65 -7.32
N ALA A 297 29.67 13.29 -6.30
CA ALA A 297 29.28 13.11 -4.91
C ALA A 297 27.98 13.84 -4.55
N ALA A 298 27.58 14.85 -5.33
CA ALA A 298 26.32 15.58 -5.18
C ALA A 298 25.16 14.81 -5.82
N ASP A 299 23.97 14.95 -5.25
CA ASP A 299 22.74 14.50 -5.84
C ASP A 299 22.17 15.50 -6.86
N ALA A 300 21.10 15.10 -7.56
CA ALA A 300 20.44 16.00 -8.51
C ALA A 300 19.93 17.28 -7.81
N ALA A 301 19.44 17.15 -6.57
CA ALA A 301 19.01 18.30 -5.77
C ALA A 301 20.16 19.08 -5.17
N ASP A 302 21.33 18.45 -4.95
CA ASP A 302 22.54 19.09 -4.44
C ASP A 302 23.40 19.74 -5.52
N ALA A 303 23.15 19.42 -6.79
CA ALA A 303 23.88 19.95 -7.93
C ALA A 303 23.95 21.49 -7.93
N PRO A 304 22.91 22.26 -7.59
CA PRO A 304 22.98 23.70 -7.44
C PRO A 304 23.92 24.17 -6.30
N ALA A 305 23.95 23.41 -5.20
CA ALA A 305 24.86 23.67 -4.09
C ALA A 305 26.31 23.36 -4.48
N ALA A 306 26.53 22.23 -5.15
CA ALA A 306 27.85 21.87 -5.70
C ALA A 306 28.37 22.94 -6.68
N ALA A 307 27.49 23.47 -7.53
CA ALA A 307 27.84 24.55 -8.45
C ALA A 307 28.28 25.85 -7.72
N ARG A 308 27.62 26.21 -6.61
CA ARG A 308 28.01 27.37 -5.79
C ARG A 308 29.36 27.19 -5.08
N GLY A 309 29.76 25.95 -4.83
CA GLY A 309 31.03 25.62 -4.18
C GLY A 309 32.26 25.70 -5.10
N LEU A 310 32.06 25.99 -6.39
CA LEU A 310 33.13 26.10 -7.37
C LEU A 310 33.54 27.59 -7.56
N PRO A 311 34.84 27.87 -7.81
CA PRO A 311 35.29 29.25 -8.04
C PRO A 311 34.61 29.88 -9.26
N GLU A 312 34.53 31.24 -9.26
CA GLU A 312 33.83 32.07 -10.26
C GLU A 312 34.25 31.84 -11.73
N ALA A 313 35.37 31.17 -11.99
CA ALA A 313 35.81 30.77 -13.32
C ALA A 313 35.14 29.45 -13.83
N ALA A 314 33.84 29.28 -13.59
CA ALA A 314 33.11 28.06 -13.92
C ALA A 314 33.26 27.60 -15.37
N ASP A 315 33.40 28.50 -16.33
CA ASP A 315 33.50 28.13 -17.75
C ASP A 315 34.81 27.42 -18.07
N THR A 316 35.92 27.82 -17.50
CA THR A 316 37.23 27.22 -17.76
C THR A 316 37.35 25.84 -17.06
N VAL A 317 36.63 25.64 -15.95
CA VAL A 317 36.64 24.38 -15.20
C VAL A 317 35.86 23.30 -15.94
N TRP A 318 34.72 23.60 -16.55
CA TRP A 318 33.86 22.62 -17.18
C TRP A 318 34.18 22.33 -18.65
N ALA A 319 34.79 23.30 -19.38
CA ALA A 319 35.09 23.14 -20.79
C ALA A 319 35.96 21.91 -21.16
N PRO A 320 36.95 21.48 -20.33
CA PRO A 320 37.68 20.24 -20.62
C PRO A 320 36.80 18.99 -20.49
N ALA A 321 35.89 18.94 -19.45
CA ALA A 321 34.98 17.81 -19.23
C ALA A 321 33.89 17.77 -20.32
N GLU A 322 33.41 18.91 -20.79
CA GLU A 322 32.44 19.01 -21.86
C GLU A 322 33.03 18.58 -23.22
N ARG A 323 34.27 19.00 -23.55
CA ARG A 323 35.02 18.52 -24.72
C ARG A 323 35.28 17.03 -24.68
N ALA A 324 35.58 16.48 -23.50
CA ALA A 324 35.72 15.05 -23.29
C ALA A 324 34.38 14.29 -23.35
N GLY A 325 33.23 15.00 -23.46
CA GLY A 325 31.90 14.38 -23.52
C GLY A 325 31.39 13.76 -22.21
N LEU A 326 31.94 14.15 -21.08
CA LEU A 326 31.59 13.63 -19.77
C LEU A 326 30.38 14.34 -19.15
N VAL A 327 30.25 15.64 -19.43
CA VAL A 327 29.15 16.48 -18.95
C VAL A 327 28.48 17.21 -20.11
N ARG A 328 27.26 17.68 -19.86
CA ARG A 328 26.52 18.63 -20.70
C ARG A 328 26.17 19.85 -19.86
N ARG A 329 26.10 21.00 -20.47
CA ARG A 329 25.59 22.24 -19.88
C ARG A 329 24.30 22.64 -20.56
N ASP A 330 23.31 22.99 -19.79
CA ASP A 330 22.04 23.55 -20.23
C ASP A 330 21.59 24.67 -19.29
N SER A 331 20.43 25.24 -19.52
CA SER A 331 19.86 26.30 -18.69
C SER A 331 19.62 25.84 -17.21
N GLY A 332 19.65 24.56 -16.92
CA GLY A 332 19.53 23.97 -15.57
C GLY A 332 20.87 23.78 -14.86
N GLY A 333 22.02 24.01 -15.57
CA GLY A 333 23.36 23.85 -15.00
C GLY A 333 24.20 22.78 -15.70
N VAL A 334 25.13 22.18 -14.93
CA VAL A 334 26.02 21.12 -15.42
C VAL A 334 25.50 19.76 -14.94
N ALA A 335 25.36 18.82 -15.87
CA ALA A 335 24.94 17.46 -15.58
C ALA A 335 25.85 16.44 -16.28
N PHE A 336 26.06 15.29 -15.65
CA PHE A 336 26.70 14.15 -16.32
C PHE A 336 25.89 13.72 -17.54
N ARG A 337 26.60 13.36 -18.60
CA ARG A 337 25.97 12.89 -19.83
C ARG A 337 25.30 11.54 -19.64
N HIS A 338 25.85 10.72 -18.75
CA HIS A 338 25.32 9.40 -18.42
C HIS A 338 25.61 9.03 -16.96
N PRO A 339 24.71 8.30 -16.25
CA PRO A 339 24.95 7.84 -14.87
C PRO A 339 26.24 7.04 -14.69
N LEU A 340 26.65 6.23 -15.69
CA LEU A 340 27.91 5.49 -15.62
C LEU A 340 29.15 6.40 -15.60
N VAL A 341 29.10 7.60 -16.18
CA VAL A 341 30.18 8.59 -16.07
C VAL A 341 30.29 9.07 -14.63
N ARG A 342 29.15 9.35 -13.97
CA ARG A 342 29.10 9.70 -12.54
C ARG A 342 29.72 8.61 -11.70
N SER A 343 29.31 7.34 -11.89
CA SER A 343 29.85 6.18 -11.19
C SER A 343 31.37 6.06 -11.40
N ALA A 344 31.84 6.14 -12.64
CA ALA A 344 33.26 6.07 -12.97
C ALA A 344 34.07 7.20 -12.31
N VAL A 345 33.57 8.44 -12.34
CA VAL A 345 34.22 9.59 -11.68
C VAL A 345 34.34 9.35 -10.17
N TYR A 346 33.27 8.90 -9.55
CA TYR A 346 33.21 8.68 -8.10
C TYR A 346 34.12 7.52 -7.65
N HIS A 347 34.04 6.37 -8.32
CA HIS A 347 34.80 5.18 -7.92
C HIS A 347 36.28 5.23 -8.34
N ALA A 348 36.63 5.92 -9.42
CA ALA A 348 38.02 6.14 -9.80
C ALA A 348 38.79 7.09 -8.86
N ALA A 349 38.07 7.93 -8.11
CA ALA A 349 38.69 8.86 -7.18
C ALA A 349 39.21 8.17 -5.92
N PRO A 350 40.43 8.52 -5.43
CA PRO A 350 40.93 8.04 -4.14
C PRO A 350 39.94 8.35 -3.00
N PHE A 351 39.90 7.51 -1.99
CA PHE A 351 39.00 7.69 -0.85
C PHE A 351 39.11 9.10 -0.21
N GLU A 352 40.32 9.61 -0.04
CA GLU A 352 40.57 10.94 0.59
C GLU A 352 40.02 12.08 -0.27
N GLU A 353 40.00 11.95 -1.59
CA GLU A 353 39.40 12.95 -2.48
C GLU A 353 37.86 12.88 -2.38
N ARG A 354 37.26 11.70 -2.36
CA ARG A 354 35.82 11.52 -2.12
C ARG A 354 35.41 12.10 -0.78
N ARG A 355 36.18 11.84 0.27
CA ARG A 355 35.97 12.38 1.61
C ARG A 355 35.94 13.91 1.60
N ARG A 356 36.89 14.54 0.91
CA ARG A 356 36.94 16.02 0.79
C ARG A 356 35.73 16.56 0.05
N ALA A 357 35.27 15.88 -1.00
CA ALA A 357 34.08 16.26 -1.75
C ALA A 357 32.83 16.22 -0.87
N HIS A 358 32.61 15.13 -0.12
CA HIS A 358 31.49 15.04 0.81
C HIS A 358 31.57 16.10 1.95
N LEU A 359 32.75 16.38 2.51
CA LEU A 359 32.90 17.45 3.51
C LEU A 359 32.61 18.84 2.93
N ALA A 360 32.95 19.07 1.68
CA ALA A 360 32.63 20.33 1.01
C ALA A 360 31.11 20.47 0.80
N LEU A 361 30.44 19.43 0.35
CA LEU A 361 28.97 19.38 0.22
C LEU A 361 28.28 19.57 1.56
N ALA A 362 28.74 18.91 2.61
CA ALA A 362 28.18 19.07 3.95
C ALA A 362 28.24 20.51 4.47
N ARG A 363 29.26 21.29 4.07
CA ARG A 363 29.36 22.72 4.40
C ARG A 363 28.37 23.56 3.58
N LEU A 364 28.21 23.25 2.30
CA LEU A 364 27.32 23.96 1.38
C LEU A 364 25.84 23.74 1.67
N LEU A 365 25.50 22.59 2.28
CA LEU A 365 24.14 22.16 2.62
C LEU A 365 23.79 22.49 4.08
N GLY A 366 24.24 23.63 4.62
CA GLY A 366 24.00 24.04 6.01
C GLY A 366 22.53 24.06 6.40
N GLU A 367 21.66 24.50 5.51
CA GLU A 367 20.20 24.61 5.70
C GLU A 367 19.44 23.29 5.44
N GLU A 368 20.12 22.24 5.00
CA GLU A 368 19.52 20.93 4.69
C GLU A 368 20.07 19.82 5.61
N PRO A 369 19.59 19.72 6.86
CA PRO A 369 20.23 18.91 7.89
C PRO A 369 20.25 17.41 7.55
N ASP A 370 19.26 16.89 6.81
CA ASP A 370 19.21 15.48 6.44
C ASP A 370 20.31 15.15 5.41
N ARG A 371 20.41 15.92 4.34
CA ARG A 371 21.44 15.75 3.31
C ARG A 371 22.84 15.97 3.87
N ARG A 372 23.00 16.99 4.69
CA ARG A 372 24.25 17.26 5.40
C ARG A 372 24.69 16.07 6.25
N ALA A 373 23.79 15.44 7.00
CA ALA A 373 24.08 14.27 7.83
C ALA A 373 24.59 13.09 7.01
N TRP A 374 23.98 12.81 5.85
CA TRP A 374 24.42 11.74 4.95
C TRP A 374 25.79 12.02 4.32
N HIS A 375 26.08 13.25 3.91
CA HIS A 375 27.41 13.62 3.42
C HIS A 375 28.48 13.54 4.52
N LEU A 376 28.18 13.96 5.75
CA LEU A 376 29.07 13.74 6.87
C LEU A 376 29.32 12.25 7.13
N ALA A 377 28.27 11.43 7.07
CA ALA A 377 28.37 9.98 7.24
C ALA A 377 29.20 9.31 6.14
N ALA A 378 29.11 9.78 4.89
CA ALA A 378 29.92 9.27 3.78
C ALA A 378 31.40 9.69 3.90
N ALA A 379 31.66 10.85 4.52
CA ALA A 379 33.02 11.33 4.76
C ALA A 379 33.69 10.72 6.01
N THR A 380 32.92 10.04 6.86
CA THR A 380 33.38 9.59 8.19
C THR A 380 33.90 8.15 8.12
N VAL A 381 35.15 7.93 8.50
CA VAL A 381 35.85 6.61 8.48
C VAL A 381 35.83 5.96 9.85
N ARG A 382 36.04 6.77 10.89
CA ARG A 382 36.10 6.29 12.28
C ARG A 382 34.79 6.65 12.99
N PRO A 383 34.36 5.88 13.98
CA PRO A 383 33.21 6.23 14.78
C PRO A 383 33.24 7.68 15.26
N ASP A 384 32.13 8.41 15.05
CA ASP A 384 31.96 9.84 15.41
C ASP A 384 30.56 10.04 16.00
N ALA A 385 30.56 10.46 17.29
CA ALA A 385 29.33 10.65 18.05
C ALA A 385 28.44 11.77 17.49
N GLN A 386 29.04 12.84 16.94
CA GLN A 386 28.27 13.97 16.37
C GLN A 386 27.59 13.59 15.08
N VAL A 387 28.28 12.85 14.21
CA VAL A 387 27.71 12.34 12.96
C VAL A 387 26.61 11.30 13.25
N SER A 388 26.85 10.42 14.22
CA SER A 388 25.84 9.46 14.67
C SER A 388 24.59 10.17 15.20
N ALA A 389 24.73 11.24 16.01
CA ALA A 389 23.61 12.04 16.51
C ALA A 389 22.84 12.74 15.38
N ALA A 390 23.52 13.31 14.40
CA ALA A 390 22.89 13.96 13.24
C ALA A 390 22.03 12.96 12.42
N LEU A 391 22.52 11.72 12.25
CA LEU A 391 21.74 10.66 11.60
C LEU A 391 20.54 10.21 12.44
N GLN A 392 20.63 10.18 13.77
CA GLN A 392 19.50 9.89 14.67
C GLN A 392 18.40 10.97 14.52
N GLU A 393 18.78 12.24 14.45
CA GLU A 393 17.84 13.32 14.18
C GLU A 393 17.19 13.18 12.79
N THR A 394 17.99 12.82 11.78
CA THR A 394 17.49 12.50 10.42
C THR A 394 16.46 11.38 10.46
N ALA A 395 16.75 10.30 11.18
CA ALA A 395 15.81 9.20 11.37
C ALA A 395 14.51 9.67 12.07
N GLY A 396 14.64 10.54 13.08
CA GLY A 396 13.47 11.15 13.74
C GLY A 396 12.61 11.97 12.78
N ARG A 397 13.23 12.77 11.89
CA ARG A 397 12.51 13.53 10.85
C ARG A 397 11.88 12.61 9.82
N ALA A 398 12.60 11.59 9.36
CA ALA A 398 12.09 10.60 8.40
C ALA A 398 10.85 9.87 8.95
N ARG A 399 10.87 9.41 10.22
CA ARG A 399 9.71 8.79 10.88
C ARG A 399 8.49 9.72 10.91
N ARG A 400 8.70 10.99 11.28
CA ARG A 400 7.61 11.98 11.31
C ARG A 400 7.01 12.24 9.93
N ARG A 401 7.75 11.96 8.85
CA ARG A 401 7.28 12.06 7.46
C ARG A 401 6.73 10.72 6.93
N GLY A 402 6.64 9.67 7.75
CA GLY A 402 6.21 8.33 7.33
C GLY A 402 7.27 7.53 6.53
N GLY A 403 8.50 8.03 6.43
CA GLY A 403 9.60 7.38 5.74
C GLY A 403 10.30 6.32 6.59
N HIS A 404 9.63 5.22 6.92
CA HIS A 404 10.14 4.19 7.85
C HIS A 404 11.42 3.51 7.35
N ALA A 405 11.52 3.23 6.05
CA ALA A 405 12.73 2.66 5.45
C ALA A 405 13.94 3.61 5.57
N ALA A 406 13.73 4.90 5.28
CA ALA A 406 14.77 5.92 5.43
C ALA A 406 15.19 6.09 6.91
N ALA A 407 14.23 6.00 7.83
CA ALA A 407 14.52 6.07 9.27
C ALA A 407 15.35 4.86 9.74
N ALA A 408 14.98 3.65 9.31
CA ALA A 408 15.74 2.43 9.64
C ALA A 408 17.17 2.49 9.08
N ALA A 409 17.36 2.90 7.83
CA ALA A 409 18.65 3.05 7.19
C ALA A 409 19.54 4.12 7.91
N ALA A 410 18.93 5.24 8.29
CA ALA A 410 19.66 6.28 9.03
C ALA A 410 20.09 5.81 10.43
N LEU A 411 19.24 5.07 11.15
CA LEU A 411 19.59 4.47 12.46
C LEU A 411 20.67 3.39 12.33
N GLU A 412 20.58 2.54 11.31
CA GLU A 412 21.59 1.52 11.03
C GLU A 412 22.94 2.19 10.73
N ARG A 413 22.96 3.23 9.91
CA ARG A 413 24.19 3.99 9.63
C ARG A 413 24.70 4.73 10.87
N ALA A 414 23.81 5.30 11.68
CA ALA A 414 24.16 5.92 12.96
C ALA A 414 24.82 4.92 13.92
N ALA A 415 24.33 3.68 13.96
CA ALA A 415 24.92 2.60 14.76
C ALA A 415 26.35 2.27 14.30
N GLN A 416 26.58 2.15 12.97
CA GLN A 416 27.92 1.90 12.42
C GLN A 416 28.93 2.99 12.80
N LEU A 417 28.47 4.22 12.92
CA LEU A 417 29.30 5.39 13.24
C LEU A 417 29.33 5.74 14.74
N SER A 418 28.55 5.07 15.57
CA SER A 418 28.59 5.30 17.02
C SER A 418 29.87 4.74 17.66
N PRO A 419 30.57 5.52 18.51
CA PRO A 419 31.80 5.06 19.16
C PRO A 419 31.55 4.05 20.30
N ARG A 420 30.36 4.07 20.92
CA ARG A 420 30.03 3.23 22.07
C ARG A 420 29.19 2.01 21.64
N ARG A 421 29.65 0.83 22.03
CA ARG A 421 29.00 -0.44 21.71
C ARG A 421 27.54 -0.52 22.22
N ALA A 422 27.26 0.05 23.38
CA ALA A 422 25.91 0.13 23.92
C ALA A 422 24.96 0.99 23.05
N ASP A 423 25.46 2.14 22.55
CA ASP A 423 24.68 2.98 21.64
C ASP A 423 24.47 2.29 20.28
N GLN A 424 25.48 1.56 19.78
CA GLN A 424 25.32 0.77 18.55
C GLN A 424 24.18 -0.24 18.70
N ALA A 425 24.15 -0.99 19.79
CA ALA A 425 23.10 -1.98 20.06
C ALA A 425 21.70 -1.32 20.16
N ARG A 426 21.62 -0.21 20.89
CA ARG A 426 20.37 0.55 21.04
C ARG A 426 19.86 1.05 19.69
N LEU A 427 20.74 1.65 18.88
CA LEU A 427 20.38 2.18 17.56
C LEU A 427 19.95 1.09 16.57
N LEU A 428 20.59 -0.08 16.61
CA LEU A 428 20.18 -1.22 15.80
C LEU A 428 18.84 -1.79 16.23
N ALA A 429 18.53 -1.82 17.54
CA ALA A 429 17.21 -2.19 18.03
C ALA A 429 16.13 -1.18 17.62
N ASP A 430 16.46 0.12 17.64
CA ASP A 430 15.58 1.18 17.14
C ASP A 430 15.36 1.07 15.61
N ALA A 431 16.44 0.71 14.87
CA ALA A 431 16.36 0.46 13.42
C ALA A 431 15.46 -0.76 13.11
N ALA A 432 15.60 -1.85 13.85
CA ALA A 432 14.74 -3.03 13.70
C ALA A 432 13.26 -2.69 13.90
N GLY A 433 12.94 -1.90 14.95
CA GLY A 433 11.58 -1.41 15.18
C GLY A 433 11.03 -0.55 14.04
N ALA A 434 11.84 0.32 13.44
CA ALA A 434 11.45 1.12 12.28
C ALA A 434 11.26 0.25 11.02
N ALA A 435 12.11 -0.76 10.84
CA ALA A 435 12.09 -1.66 9.69
C ALA A 435 10.87 -2.60 9.66
N VAL A 436 10.21 -2.88 10.80
CA VAL A 436 8.97 -3.67 10.84
C VAL A 436 7.92 -3.14 9.87
N LEU A 437 7.78 -1.81 9.80
CA LEU A 437 6.79 -1.15 8.95
C LEU A 437 7.15 -1.17 7.45
N THR A 438 8.31 -1.71 7.09
CA THR A 438 8.72 -1.90 5.68
C THR A 438 8.33 -3.27 5.12
N GLY A 439 7.90 -4.21 5.97
CA GLY A 439 7.60 -5.58 5.58
C GLY A 439 8.83 -6.46 5.27
N GLN A 440 10.05 -5.96 5.41
CA GLN A 440 11.29 -6.65 5.01
C GLN A 440 11.85 -7.53 6.13
N LEU A 441 11.36 -8.78 6.25
CA LEU A 441 11.74 -9.71 7.31
C LEU A 441 13.26 -9.93 7.39
N GLY A 442 13.93 -10.19 6.26
CA GLY A 442 15.38 -10.42 6.22
C GLY A 442 16.20 -9.24 6.75
N TRP A 443 15.73 -8.00 6.54
CA TRP A 443 16.40 -6.83 7.10
C TRP A 443 16.23 -6.75 8.62
N VAL A 444 15.01 -6.97 9.13
CA VAL A 444 14.74 -6.99 10.58
C VAL A 444 15.56 -8.11 11.26
N GLU A 445 15.62 -9.30 10.68
CA GLU A 445 16.44 -10.41 11.19
C GLU A 445 17.94 -10.08 11.20
N HIS A 446 18.43 -9.45 10.14
CA HIS A 446 19.81 -8.96 10.08
C HIS A 446 20.10 -7.97 11.22
N LEU A 447 19.27 -6.96 11.39
CA LEU A 447 19.41 -5.95 12.46
C LEU A 447 19.36 -6.60 13.84
N ALA A 448 18.43 -7.54 14.08
CA ALA A 448 18.35 -8.27 15.34
C ALA A 448 19.59 -9.14 15.60
N ALA A 449 20.17 -9.76 14.57
CA ALA A 449 21.42 -10.50 14.66
C ALA A 449 22.59 -9.57 15.02
N GLU A 450 22.63 -8.37 14.44
CA GLU A 450 23.65 -7.37 14.75
C GLU A 450 23.53 -6.81 16.19
N VAL A 451 22.31 -6.69 16.74
CA VAL A 451 22.08 -6.36 18.16
C VAL A 451 22.71 -7.44 19.05
N ARG A 452 22.42 -8.74 18.80
CA ARG A 452 22.98 -9.86 19.59
C ARG A 452 24.50 -9.90 19.63
N LYS A 453 25.17 -9.47 18.56
CA LYS A 453 26.64 -9.40 18.52
C LYS A 453 27.23 -8.29 19.38
N ARG A 454 26.42 -7.29 19.79
CA ARG A 454 26.90 -6.05 20.42
C ARG A 454 26.51 -5.89 21.88
N THR A 455 25.51 -6.62 22.36
CA THR A 455 25.02 -6.48 23.74
C THR A 455 24.47 -7.80 24.28
N ASP A 456 24.59 -7.94 25.61
CA ASP A 456 23.89 -8.94 26.42
C ASP A 456 22.75 -8.31 27.21
N ASP A 457 22.42 -7.01 26.98
CA ASP A 457 21.31 -6.33 27.62
C ASP A 457 19.97 -6.99 27.24
N PRO A 458 19.27 -7.61 28.20
CA PRO A 458 18.02 -8.33 27.93
C PRO A 458 16.92 -7.42 27.31
N ALA A 459 16.91 -6.13 27.67
CA ALA A 459 15.90 -5.20 27.18
C ALA A 459 16.08 -4.92 25.68
N LEU A 460 17.33 -4.70 25.22
CA LEU A 460 17.62 -4.47 23.82
C LEU A 460 17.42 -5.74 22.98
N LEU A 461 17.83 -6.90 23.51
CA LEU A 461 17.62 -8.21 22.88
C LEU A 461 16.12 -8.50 22.70
N SER A 462 15.32 -8.26 23.74
CA SER A 462 13.87 -8.44 23.71
C SER A 462 13.20 -7.53 22.68
N ARG A 463 13.61 -6.26 22.61
CA ARG A 463 13.07 -5.30 21.62
C ARG A 463 13.33 -5.73 20.19
N ALA A 464 14.57 -6.14 19.89
CA ALA A 464 14.94 -6.60 18.54
C ALA A 464 14.20 -7.89 18.16
N ALA A 465 14.10 -8.83 19.11
CA ALA A 465 13.39 -10.08 18.89
C ALA A 465 11.87 -9.87 18.80
N LEU A 466 11.28 -8.91 19.54
CA LEU A 466 9.88 -8.52 19.43
C LEU A 466 9.57 -7.99 18.03
N ALA A 467 10.41 -7.12 17.48
CA ALA A 467 10.28 -6.63 16.11
C ALA A 467 10.25 -7.77 15.09
N THR A 468 11.15 -8.75 15.24
CA THR A 468 11.19 -9.94 14.39
C THR A 468 9.90 -10.77 14.53
N GLY A 469 9.46 -11.06 15.75
CA GLY A 469 8.25 -11.84 16.01
C GLY A 469 6.97 -11.18 15.49
N GLN A 470 6.87 -9.86 15.60
CA GLN A 470 5.73 -9.10 15.04
C GLN A 470 5.68 -9.22 13.51
N LEU A 471 6.82 -9.09 12.83
CA LEU A 471 6.86 -9.20 11.38
C LEU A 471 6.62 -10.63 10.90
N MET A 472 7.15 -11.63 11.60
CA MET A 472 6.86 -13.04 11.34
C MET A 472 5.35 -13.34 11.44
N THR A 473 4.64 -12.69 12.38
CA THR A 473 3.19 -12.87 12.55
C THR A 473 2.41 -12.42 11.33
N VAL A 474 2.71 -11.24 10.80
CA VAL A 474 2.03 -10.72 9.59
C VAL A 474 2.56 -11.34 8.30
N GLY A 475 3.71 -12.02 8.36
CA GLY A 475 4.32 -12.81 7.28
C GLY A 475 3.84 -14.26 7.21
N ALA A 476 2.87 -14.68 8.03
CA ALA A 476 2.33 -16.05 8.11
C ALA A 476 3.32 -17.11 8.68
N HIS A 477 4.28 -16.71 9.52
CA HIS A 477 5.23 -17.62 10.16
C HIS A 477 4.86 -17.81 11.65
N HIS A 478 3.65 -18.29 11.92
CA HIS A 478 3.04 -18.25 13.25
C HIS A 478 3.74 -19.16 14.27
N THR A 479 4.10 -20.37 13.89
CA THR A 479 4.81 -21.31 14.78
C THR A 479 6.15 -20.72 15.24
N ALA A 480 6.95 -20.20 14.33
CA ALA A 480 8.23 -19.58 14.64
C ALA A 480 8.08 -18.28 15.46
N ALA A 481 7.09 -17.45 15.09
CA ALA A 481 6.74 -16.23 15.82
C ALA A 481 6.37 -16.54 17.28
N PHE A 482 5.48 -17.51 17.52
CA PHE A 482 5.07 -17.89 18.87
C PHE A 482 6.24 -18.42 19.70
N ALA A 483 7.08 -19.29 19.12
CA ALA A 483 8.27 -19.81 19.79
C ALA A 483 9.21 -18.68 20.23
N LEU A 484 9.46 -17.71 19.35
CA LEU A 484 10.31 -16.56 19.64
C LEU A 484 9.69 -15.66 20.73
N LEU A 485 8.43 -15.27 20.58
CA LEU A 485 7.73 -14.34 21.49
C LEU A 485 7.53 -14.96 22.90
N SER A 486 7.16 -16.24 22.97
CA SER A 486 7.01 -16.94 24.25
C SER A 486 8.34 -17.17 24.98
N ARG A 487 9.43 -17.33 24.24
CA ARG A 487 10.81 -17.38 24.79
C ARG A 487 11.19 -16.03 25.40
N ILE A 488 10.99 -14.92 24.66
CA ILE A 488 11.26 -13.56 25.15
C ILE A 488 10.50 -13.31 26.45
N ALA A 489 9.21 -13.64 26.48
CA ALA A 489 8.37 -13.50 27.67
C ALA A 489 8.84 -14.42 28.82
N GLY A 490 9.37 -15.60 28.51
CA GLY A 490 9.90 -16.55 29.50
C GLY A 490 11.22 -16.12 30.13
N GLU A 491 12.10 -15.52 29.33
CA GLU A 491 13.45 -15.07 29.71
C GLU A 491 13.44 -13.71 30.42
N ALA A 492 12.32 -12.97 30.40
CA ALA A 492 12.22 -11.69 31.08
C ALA A 492 12.45 -11.88 32.59
N ALA A 493 13.60 -11.40 33.08
CA ALA A 493 14.05 -11.58 34.46
C ALA A 493 13.15 -10.83 35.47
N ASP A 494 12.60 -9.68 35.08
CA ASP A 494 11.71 -8.85 35.87
C ASP A 494 10.27 -8.95 35.34
N ALA A 495 9.36 -9.45 36.17
CA ALA A 495 7.93 -9.52 35.88
C ALA A 495 7.27 -8.13 35.64
N ARG A 496 7.97 -7.03 35.94
CA ARG A 496 7.53 -5.65 35.67
C ARG A 496 8.06 -5.11 34.34
N SER A 497 8.87 -5.88 33.62
CA SER A 497 9.39 -5.44 32.31
C SER A 497 8.25 -5.15 31.35
N PRO A 498 8.19 -3.95 30.75
CA PRO A 498 7.17 -3.64 29.75
C PRO A 498 7.24 -4.60 28.54
N HIS A 499 8.43 -5.08 28.19
CA HIS A 499 8.64 -6.00 27.08
C HIS A 499 8.00 -7.38 27.28
N LEU A 500 7.74 -7.77 28.51
CA LEU A 500 7.02 -9.00 28.83
C LEU A 500 5.56 -8.93 28.34
N LEU A 501 4.87 -7.84 28.67
CA LEU A 501 3.49 -7.63 28.22
C LEU A 501 3.41 -7.44 26.70
N ASP A 502 4.34 -6.72 26.10
CA ASP A 502 4.40 -6.53 24.64
C ASP A 502 4.59 -7.87 23.90
N ALA A 503 5.50 -8.71 24.39
CA ALA A 503 5.74 -10.04 23.82
C ALA A 503 4.52 -10.97 24.01
N LEU A 504 3.86 -10.93 25.16
CA LEU A 504 2.64 -11.69 25.40
C LEU A 504 1.47 -11.18 24.56
N ALA A 505 1.36 -9.87 24.37
CA ALA A 505 0.35 -9.28 23.50
C ALA A 505 0.52 -9.72 22.02
N ALA A 506 1.74 -9.73 21.53
CA ALA A 506 2.05 -10.24 20.20
C ALA A 506 1.82 -11.77 20.10
N ALA A 507 2.20 -12.54 21.14
CA ALA A 507 1.96 -13.98 21.19
C ALA A 507 0.46 -14.32 21.22
N ALA A 508 -0.36 -13.50 21.88
CA ALA A 508 -1.82 -13.66 21.88
C ALA A 508 -2.42 -13.52 20.48
N VAL A 509 -1.89 -12.60 19.66
CA VAL A 509 -2.29 -12.46 18.25
C VAL A 509 -1.94 -13.71 17.44
N VAL A 510 -0.75 -14.28 17.67
CA VAL A 510 -0.37 -15.55 17.02
C VAL A 510 -1.33 -16.67 17.42
N ARG A 511 -1.65 -16.76 18.73
CA ARG A 511 -2.65 -17.70 19.25
C ARG A 511 -4.02 -17.55 18.59
N TYR A 512 -4.45 -16.31 18.36
CA TYR A 512 -5.69 -16.04 17.63
C TYR A 512 -5.64 -16.58 16.20
N TYR A 513 -4.52 -16.39 15.49
CA TYR A 513 -4.43 -16.88 14.11
C TYR A 513 -4.31 -18.43 14.04
N SER A 514 -3.49 -19.02 14.89
CA SER A 514 -3.22 -20.46 14.88
C SER A 514 -4.35 -21.31 15.48
N GLY A 515 -5.08 -20.77 16.44
CA GLY A 515 -6.10 -21.53 17.18
C GLY A 515 -5.55 -22.59 18.15
N GLU A 516 -4.21 -22.66 18.40
CA GLU A 516 -3.57 -23.73 19.17
C GLU A 516 -3.79 -23.62 20.70
N GLU A 517 -4.34 -24.65 21.30
CA GLU A 517 -4.66 -24.66 22.74
C GLU A 517 -3.41 -24.64 23.63
N SER A 518 -2.34 -25.29 23.23
CA SER A 518 -1.06 -25.27 23.94
C SER A 518 -0.49 -23.85 24.09
N GLN A 519 -0.73 -23.00 23.10
CA GLN A 519 -0.33 -21.60 23.13
C GLN A 519 -1.12 -20.79 24.17
N ARG A 520 -2.42 -21.04 24.33
CA ARG A 520 -3.25 -20.44 25.39
C ARG A 520 -2.68 -20.74 26.77
N GLN A 521 -2.44 -22.04 27.03
CA GLN A 521 -1.87 -22.49 28.31
C GLN A 521 -0.52 -21.83 28.62
N ARG A 522 0.32 -21.71 27.59
CA ARG A 522 1.63 -21.06 27.75
C ARG A 522 1.51 -19.56 28.03
N ILE A 523 0.60 -18.85 27.35
CA ILE A 523 0.33 -17.43 27.62
C ILE A 523 -0.20 -17.24 29.03
N GLU A 524 -1.17 -18.06 29.49
CA GLU A 524 -1.74 -18.01 30.82
C GLU A 524 -0.67 -18.21 31.91
N ALA A 525 0.19 -19.24 31.76
CA ALA A 525 1.28 -19.50 32.67
C ALA A 525 2.31 -18.34 32.75
N LEU A 526 2.57 -17.64 31.65
CA LEU A 526 3.47 -16.49 31.63
C LEU A 526 2.79 -15.23 32.19
N LEU A 527 1.52 -15.02 31.87
CA LEU A 527 0.74 -13.86 32.33
C LEU A 527 0.50 -13.89 33.84
N SER A 528 0.38 -15.08 34.45
CA SER A 528 0.23 -15.24 35.90
C SER A 528 1.44 -14.71 36.68
N ARG A 529 2.61 -14.60 36.06
CA ARG A 529 3.83 -14.03 36.65
C ARG A 529 3.79 -12.49 36.69
N VAL A 530 2.92 -11.87 35.92
CA VAL A 530 2.84 -10.41 35.79
C VAL A 530 1.93 -9.85 36.87
N PRO A 531 2.41 -8.96 37.75
CA PRO A 531 1.58 -8.30 38.76
C PRO A 531 0.48 -7.44 38.10
N ASP A 532 -0.65 -7.33 38.77
CA ASP A 532 -1.69 -6.40 38.35
C ASP A 532 -1.18 -4.96 38.49
N SER A 533 -1.21 -4.21 37.41
CA SER A 533 -0.80 -2.81 37.36
C SER A 533 -1.81 -2.00 36.56
N PRO A 534 -2.23 -0.81 37.05
CA PRO A 534 -3.09 0.07 36.27
C PRO A 534 -2.48 0.49 34.93
N ALA A 535 -1.17 0.67 34.87
CA ALA A 535 -0.45 1.04 33.64
C ALA A 535 -0.47 -0.05 32.56
N GLY A 536 -0.63 -1.32 32.94
CA GLY A 536 -0.72 -2.45 32.01
C GLY A 536 -2.15 -2.89 31.67
N GLY A 537 -3.17 -2.16 32.14
CA GLY A 537 -4.57 -2.61 32.10
C GLY A 537 -5.10 -2.88 30.68
N ALA A 538 -4.82 -2.02 29.74
CA ALA A 538 -5.25 -2.18 28.36
C ALA A 538 -4.57 -3.38 27.67
N LEU A 539 -3.24 -3.52 27.81
CA LEU A 539 -2.48 -4.63 27.23
C LEU A 539 -2.86 -5.98 27.87
N ARG A 540 -3.07 -6.00 29.17
CA ARG A 540 -3.55 -7.21 29.88
C ARG A 540 -4.95 -7.60 29.43
N ALA A 541 -5.86 -6.62 29.26
CA ALA A 541 -7.19 -6.86 28.72
C ALA A 541 -7.13 -7.43 27.31
N TRP A 542 -6.25 -6.88 26.47
CA TRP A 542 -5.96 -7.41 25.14
C TRP A 542 -5.51 -8.86 25.18
N ILE A 543 -4.46 -9.17 25.95
CA ILE A 543 -3.89 -10.54 26.06
C ILE A 543 -4.97 -11.53 26.45
N LEU A 544 -5.77 -11.22 27.47
CA LEU A 544 -6.83 -12.08 27.95
C LEU A 544 -7.95 -12.27 26.91
N ALA A 545 -8.44 -11.18 26.33
CA ALA A 545 -9.53 -11.24 25.34
C ALA A 545 -9.11 -11.97 24.06
N VAL A 546 -7.86 -11.76 23.59
CA VAL A 546 -7.37 -12.36 22.35
C VAL A 546 -7.01 -13.83 22.54
N SER A 547 -6.39 -14.20 23.67
CA SER A 547 -5.97 -15.59 23.91
C SER A 547 -7.10 -16.49 24.40
N ASP A 548 -8.02 -15.98 25.22
CA ASP A 548 -9.15 -16.74 25.78
C ASP A 548 -10.38 -15.86 26.01
N PRO A 549 -11.11 -15.46 24.96
CA PRO A 549 -12.29 -14.61 25.11
C PRO A 549 -13.40 -15.25 25.92
N THR A 550 -13.52 -16.57 25.90
CA THR A 550 -14.53 -17.30 26.64
C THR A 550 -14.23 -17.27 28.14
N GLY A 551 -13.00 -17.58 28.55
CA GLY A 551 -12.61 -17.56 29.98
C GLY A 551 -12.57 -16.15 30.55
N ALA A 552 -12.15 -15.17 29.79
CA ALA A 552 -12.04 -13.78 30.23
C ALA A 552 -13.37 -13.01 30.22
N GLY A 553 -14.38 -13.47 29.47
CA GLY A 553 -15.59 -12.72 29.16
C GLY A 553 -16.35 -12.21 30.39
N ALA A 554 -16.56 -13.08 31.38
CA ALA A 554 -17.33 -12.74 32.58
C ALA A 554 -16.67 -11.60 33.40
N SER A 555 -15.36 -11.59 33.53
CA SER A 555 -14.61 -10.60 34.32
C SER A 555 -14.28 -9.36 33.56
N LEU A 556 -13.91 -9.49 32.26
CA LEU A 556 -13.37 -8.41 31.45
C LEU A 556 -14.44 -7.55 30.76
N ALA A 557 -15.55 -8.15 30.28
CA ALA A 557 -16.59 -7.41 29.58
C ALA A 557 -17.21 -6.27 30.42
N PRO A 558 -17.49 -6.43 31.73
CA PRO A 558 -17.95 -5.33 32.57
C PRO A 558 -16.89 -4.25 32.85
N ALA A 559 -15.60 -4.60 32.76
CA ALA A 559 -14.51 -3.69 33.04
C ALA A 559 -14.14 -2.81 31.82
N LEU A 560 -14.45 -3.23 30.59
CA LEU A 560 -14.09 -2.54 29.35
C LEU A 560 -14.44 -1.05 29.33
N PRO A 561 -15.66 -0.59 29.71
CA PRO A 561 -15.99 0.84 29.66
C PRO A 561 -15.06 1.70 30.54
N ARG A 562 -14.65 1.18 31.70
CA ARG A 562 -13.72 1.87 32.60
C ARG A 562 -12.30 1.89 32.03
N LEU A 563 -11.85 0.80 31.44
CA LEU A 563 -10.53 0.71 30.80
C LEU A 563 -10.44 1.65 29.59
N ILE A 564 -11.49 1.74 28.76
CA ILE A 564 -11.58 2.66 27.62
C ILE A 564 -11.52 4.11 28.11
N ALA A 565 -12.29 4.45 29.15
CA ALA A 565 -12.24 5.79 29.72
C ALA A 565 -10.85 6.13 30.32
N ALA A 566 -10.16 5.14 30.90
CA ALA A 566 -8.80 5.32 31.44
C ALA A 566 -7.73 5.43 30.36
N ALA A 567 -7.95 4.90 29.17
CA ALA A 567 -7.03 5.00 28.04
C ALA A 567 -6.90 6.45 27.52
N GLY A 568 -7.90 7.29 27.75
CA GLY A 568 -7.86 8.71 27.37
C GLY A 568 -7.62 8.90 25.86
N ASP A 569 -6.55 9.61 25.53
CA ASP A 569 -6.20 9.92 24.13
C ASP A 569 -5.20 8.93 23.50
N ASP A 570 -4.83 7.85 24.22
CA ASP A 570 -3.90 6.88 23.67
C ASP A 570 -4.56 5.96 22.64
N ALA A 571 -4.32 6.26 21.36
CA ALA A 571 -4.88 5.54 20.22
C ALA A 571 -4.50 4.04 20.22
N GLY A 572 -3.32 3.68 20.73
CA GLY A 572 -2.87 2.29 20.83
C GLY A 572 -3.70 1.50 21.84
N SER A 573 -3.86 2.01 23.05
CA SER A 573 -4.70 1.41 24.08
C SER A 573 -6.17 1.34 23.67
N LEU A 574 -6.71 2.39 23.05
CA LEU A 574 -8.07 2.39 22.52
C LEU A 574 -8.27 1.30 21.46
N THR A 575 -7.33 1.13 20.53
CA THR A 575 -7.38 0.08 19.50
C THR A 575 -7.35 -1.32 20.14
N ALA A 576 -6.46 -1.53 21.10
CA ALA A 576 -6.36 -2.79 21.83
C ALA A 576 -7.67 -3.13 22.58
N LEU A 577 -8.26 -2.15 23.24
CA LEU A 577 -9.53 -2.32 23.96
C LEU A 577 -10.72 -2.50 23.00
N ALA A 578 -10.71 -1.88 21.83
CA ALA A 578 -11.72 -2.07 20.80
C ALA A 578 -11.71 -3.52 20.27
N VAL A 579 -10.51 -4.08 20.01
CA VAL A 579 -10.38 -5.51 19.63
C VAL A 579 -10.85 -6.41 20.77
N ALA A 580 -10.48 -6.12 22.02
CA ALA A 580 -10.96 -6.87 23.17
C ALA A 580 -12.50 -6.84 23.27
N ALA A 581 -13.11 -5.67 23.05
CA ALA A 581 -14.56 -5.52 23.03
C ALA A 581 -15.21 -6.35 21.92
N TRP A 582 -14.62 -6.36 20.71
CA TRP A 582 -15.11 -7.17 19.59
C TRP A 582 -15.08 -8.66 19.91
N LEU A 583 -13.96 -9.18 20.41
CA LEU A 583 -13.79 -10.59 20.75
C LEU A 583 -14.69 -11.05 21.91
N LEU A 584 -15.12 -10.12 22.75
CA LEU A 584 -16.05 -10.36 23.84
C LEU A 584 -17.53 -10.11 23.46
N ASP A 585 -17.83 -10.06 22.16
CA ASP A 585 -19.18 -9.83 21.63
C ASP A 585 -19.83 -8.52 22.16
N ARG A 586 -19.03 -7.45 22.29
CA ARG A 586 -19.48 -6.09 22.60
C ARG A 586 -19.35 -5.21 21.35
N THR A 587 -19.93 -5.66 20.23
CA THR A 587 -19.71 -5.13 18.89
C THR A 587 -20.01 -3.63 18.79
N THR A 588 -21.08 -3.13 19.41
CA THR A 588 -21.40 -1.68 19.44
C THR A 588 -20.32 -0.86 20.17
N LEU A 589 -19.81 -1.39 21.29
CA LEU A 589 -18.71 -0.75 22.01
C LEU A 589 -17.43 -0.78 21.19
N ALA A 590 -17.14 -1.92 20.58
CA ALA A 590 -15.95 -2.10 19.72
C ALA A 590 -15.92 -1.10 18.57
N THR A 591 -17.00 -1.01 17.77
CA THR A 591 -17.06 -0.13 16.61
C THR A 591 -16.92 1.33 17.00
N ARG A 592 -17.59 1.76 18.08
CA ARG A 592 -17.46 3.13 18.59
C ARG A 592 -16.05 3.46 19.06
N THR A 593 -15.38 2.50 19.72
CA THR A 593 -14.01 2.68 20.18
C THR A 593 -13.02 2.64 19.03
N PHE A 594 -13.25 1.82 17.98
CA PHE A 594 -12.47 1.88 16.74
C PHE A 594 -12.61 3.23 16.03
N ASP A 595 -13.83 3.74 15.88
CA ASP A 595 -14.08 5.05 15.25
C ASP A 595 -13.32 6.17 16.00
N GLU A 596 -13.31 6.12 17.33
CA GLU A 596 -12.56 7.05 18.17
C GLU A 596 -11.04 6.88 18.02
N ALA A 597 -10.54 5.64 18.08
CA ALA A 597 -9.13 5.33 17.92
C ALA A 597 -8.62 5.77 16.54
N PHE A 598 -9.38 5.48 15.47
CA PHE A 598 -9.00 5.86 14.09
C PHE A 598 -8.98 7.36 13.88
N GLY A 599 -9.92 8.09 14.48
CA GLY A 599 -9.90 9.54 14.48
C GLY A 599 -8.61 10.13 15.09
N ARG A 600 -8.04 9.45 16.06
CA ARG A 600 -6.78 9.84 16.72
C ARG A 600 -5.55 9.33 16.00
N TRP A 601 -5.59 8.10 15.44
CA TRP A 601 -4.53 7.55 14.61
C TRP A 601 -4.26 8.40 13.36
N GLN A 602 -5.28 9.00 12.76
CA GLN A 602 -5.10 9.90 11.61
C GLN A 602 -4.12 11.05 11.89
N ALA A 603 -3.90 11.40 13.15
CA ALA A 603 -2.91 12.38 13.58
C ALA A 603 -1.51 11.78 13.83
N LEU A 604 -1.38 10.44 13.92
CA LEU A 604 -0.15 9.74 14.34
C LEU A 604 0.54 8.94 13.23
N GLY A 605 -0.18 8.62 12.13
CA GLY A 605 0.38 7.82 11.02
C GLY A 605 -0.53 6.66 10.57
N PRO A 606 -0.05 5.77 9.71
CA PRO A 606 -0.85 4.66 9.18
C PRO A 606 -1.20 3.64 10.27
N LEU A 607 -2.42 3.11 10.21
CA LEU A 607 -2.89 2.04 11.08
C LEU A 607 -2.11 0.74 10.85
N PRO A 608 -1.76 0.01 11.91
CA PRO A 608 -1.24 -1.34 11.76
C PRO A 608 -2.27 -2.25 11.07
N ALA A 609 -1.93 -2.80 9.90
CA ALA A 609 -2.84 -3.55 9.04
C ALA A 609 -3.57 -4.71 9.76
N GLY A 610 -2.89 -5.40 10.68
CA GLY A 610 -3.50 -6.49 11.44
C GLY A 610 -4.61 -6.05 12.40
N LEU A 611 -4.50 -4.85 12.99
CA LEU A 611 -5.50 -4.29 13.91
C LEU A 611 -6.69 -3.72 13.17
N ALA A 612 -6.47 -3.15 12.00
CA ALA A 612 -7.53 -2.61 11.15
C ALA A 612 -8.48 -3.73 10.65
N CYS A 613 -7.97 -4.95 10.42
CA CYS A 613 -8.80 -6.08 10.00
C CYS A 613 -9.86 -6.45 11.06
N ALA A 614 -9.53 -6.37 12.34
CA ALA A 614 -10.48 -6.60 13.43
C ALA A 614 -11.63 -5.57 13.42
N ALA A 615 -11.33 -4.30 13.12
CA ALA A 615 -12.35 -3.26 12.95
C ALA A 615 -13.28 -3.59 11.77
N GLY A 616 -12.73 -4.05 10.65
CA GLY A 616 -13.52 -4.47 9.49
C GLY A 616 -14.51 -5.59 9.84
N TRP A 617 -14.11 -6.58 10.63
CA TRP A 617 -15.01 -7.62 11.13
C TRP A 617 -16.09 -7.07 12.08
N ALA A 618 -15.71 -6.17 13.00
CA ALA A 618 -16.68 -5.51 13.88
C ALA A 618 -17.70 -4.67 13.09
N TYR A 619 -17.29 -3.94 12.06
CA TYR A 619 -18.19 -3.20 11.16
C TYR A 619 -19.12 -4.14 10.37
N LEU A 620 -18.59 -5.25 9.83
CA LEU A 620 -19.41 -6.26 9.16
C LEU A 620 -20.50 -6.79 10.08
N GLU A 621 -20.16 -7.16 11.30
CA GLU A 621 -21.10 -7.70 12.29
C GLU A 621 -22.19 -6.70 12.66
N GLN A 622 -21.84 -5.41 12.80
CA GLN A 622 -22.80 -4.34 13.09
C GLN A 622 -23.66 -3.95 11.88
N GLY A 623 -23.36 -4.48 10.69
CA GLY A 623 -24.07 -4.13 9.44
C GLY A 623 -23.53 -2.91 8.70
N ARG A 624 -22.34 -2.43 9.07
CA ARG A 624 -21.60 -1.33 8.40
C ARG A 624 -20.73 -1.90 7.27
N TRP A 625 -21.35 -2.54 6.28
CA TRP A 625 -20.65 -3.31 5.26
C TRP A 625 -19.81 -2.48 4.29
N ALA A 626 -20.21 -1.25 4.05
CA ALA A 626 -19.44 -0.32 3.21
C ALA A 626 -18.09 0.03 3.86
N GLU A 627 -18.11 0.32 5.15
CA GLU A 627 -16.89 0.61 5.92
C GLU A 627 -16.01 -0.64 6.06
N ALA A 628 -16.60 -1.82 6.27
CA ALA A 628 -15.86 -3.08 6.31
C ALA A 628 -15.09 -3.32 4.99
N ARG A 629 -15.75 -3.08 3.84
CA ARG A 629 -15.10 -3.18 2.53
C ARG A 629 -14.01 -2.14 2.28
N THR A 630 -14.22 -0.91 2.75
CA THR A 630 -13.20 0.13 2.66
C THR A 630 -11.93 -0.30 3.40
N VAL A 631 -12.09 -0.76 4.65
CA VAL A 631 -10.98 -1.27 5.45
C VAL A 631 -10.29 -2.47 4.78
N ALA A 632 -11.07 -3.42 4.26
CA ALA A 632 -10.52 -4.59 3.57
C ALA A 632 -9.71 -4.20 2.32
N ALA A 633 -10.20 -3.26 1.53
CA ALA A 633 -9.51 -2.77 0.33
C ALA A 633 -8.19 -2.08 0.69
N GLU A 634 -8.20 -1.21 1.72
CA GLU A 634 -7.00 -0.49 2.18
C GLU A 634 -5.92 -1.45 2.69
N ILE A 635 -6.31 -2.45 3.50
CA ILE A 635 -5.37 -3.44 4.02
C ILE A 635 -4.83 -4.31 2.90
N THR A 636 -5.67 -4.79 1.98
CA THR A 636 -5.24 -5.60 0.83
C THR A 636 -4.19 -4.87 0.02
N GLU A 637 -4.41 -3.59 -0.21
CA GLU A 637 -3.48 -2.72 -0.94
C GLU A 637 -2.12 -2.62 -0.23
N VAL A 638 -2.12 -2.21 1.04
CA VAL A 638 -0.90 -2.04 1.85
C VAL A 638 -0.15 -3.36 2.01
N ALA A 639 -0.88 -4.45 2.33
CA ALA A 639 -0.27 -5.75 2.58
C ALA A 639 0.34 -6.37 1.32
N SER A 640 -0.33 -6.24 0.18
CA SER A 640 0.20 -6.71 -1.12
C SER A 640 1.49 -5.98 -1.49
N GLN A 641 1.55 -4.66 -1.26
CA GLN A 641 2.75 -3.86 -1.53
C GLN A 641 3.91 -4.18 -0.60
N ALA A 642 3.61 -4.36 0.69
CA ALA A 642 4.61 -4.64 1.70
C ALA A 642 5.06 -6.11 1.74
N GLY A 643 4.46 -7.00 0.92
CA GLY A 643 4.76 -8.43 0.92
C GLY A 643 4.33 -9.10 2.24
N LEU A 644 3.15 -8.75 2.77
CA LEU A 644 2.59 -9.27 4.02
C LEU A 644 1.43 -10.24 3.74
N PRO A 645 1.71 -11.51 3.37
CA PRO A 645 0.70 -12.43 2.83
C PRO A 645 -0.42 -12.72 3.82
N HIS A 646 -0.13 -12.79 5.13
CA HIS A 646 -1.17 -13.05 6.13
C HIS A 646 -2.15 -11.88 6.28
N ALA A 647 -1.65 -10.65 6.30
CA ALA A 647 -2.51 -9.45 6.38
C ALA A 647 -3.38 -9.32 5.13
N GLU A 648 -2.83 -9.61 3.94
CA GLU A 648 -3.61 -9.67 2.68
C GLU A 648 -4.69 -10.75 2.75
N ALA A 649 -4.37 -11.94 3.25
CA ALA A 649 -5.33 -13.04 3.38
C ALA A 649 -6.49 -12.71 4.33
N CYS A 650 -6.21 -12.07 5.48
CA CYS A 650 -7.24 -11.60 6.41
C CYS A 650 -8.20 -10.61 5.74
N ALA A 651 -7.68 -9.63 5.03
CA ALA A 651 -8.47 -8.60 4.36
C ALA A 651 -9.32 -9.18 3.21
N ARG A 652 -8.76 -10.09 2.43
CA ARG A 652 -9.49 -10.78 1.35
C ARG A 652 -10.59 -11.70 1.89
N ALA A 653 -10.39 -12.39 3.01
CA ALA A 653 -11.42 -13.20 3.64
C ALA A 653 -12.59 -12.33 4.15
N LEU A 654 -12.29 -11.15 4.68
CA LEU A 654 -13.31 -10.16 5.08
C LEU A 654 -14.11 -9.67 3.87
N ASP A 655 -13.45 -9.19 2.80
CA ASP A 655 -14.14 -8.70 1.60
C ASP A 655 -14.95 -9.81 0.93
N ALA A 656 -14.42 -11.04 0.86
CA ALA A 656 -15.13 -12.21 0.35
C ALA A 656 -16.43 -12.47 1.11
N THR A 657 -16.41 -12.33 2.43
CA THR A 657 -17.61 -12.50 3.26
C THR A 657 -18.65 -11.42 2.95
N VAL A 658 -18.24 -10.15 2.88
CA VAL A 658 -19.17 -9.05 2.53
C VAL A 658 -19.75 -9.22 1.13
N LEU A 659 -18.93 -9.59 0.15
CA LEU A 659 -19.37 -9.82 -1.24
C LEU A 659 -20.39 -10.96 -1.34
N ALA A 660 -20.16 -12.07 -0.63
CA ALA A 660 -21.11 -13.17 -0.56
C ALA A 660 -22.47 -12.72 0.01
N LEU A 661 -22.45 -11.92 1.07
CA LEU A 661 -23.65 -11.36 1.69
C LEU A 661 -24.39 -10.37 0.77
N LEU A 662 -23.65 -9.59 -0.01
CA LEU A 662 -24.21 -8.66 -1.00
C LEU A 662 -24.76 -9.37 -2.24
N GLY A 663 -24.45 -10.66 -2.44
CA GLY A 663 -24.88 -11.46 -3.59
C GLY A 663 -24.00 -11.27 -4.82
N ASP A 664 -22.69 -11.21 -4.61
CA ASP A 664 -21.66 -11.35 -5.64
C ASP A 664 -20.80 -12.59 -5.36
N PRO A 665 -21.33 -13.81 -5.62
CA PRO A 665 -20.66 -15.05 -5.27
C PRO A 665 -19.39 -15.31 -6.07
N ALA A 666 -19.28 -14.77 -7.30
CA ALA A 666 -18.11 -14.97 -8.14
C ALA A 666 -16.89 -14.24 -7.60
N GLU A 667 -17.03 -12.96 -7.22
CA GLU A 667 -15.94 -12.18 -6.64
C GLU A 667 -15.62 -12.67 -5.22
N ALA A 668 -16.64 -13.04 -4.43
CA ALA A 668 -16.47 -13.65 -3.12
C ALA A 668 -15.58 -14.89 -3.19
N ARG A 669 -15.84 -15.79 -4.18
CA ARG A 669 -15.05 -17.00 -4.39
C ARG A 669 -13.60 -16.68 -4.73
N ARG A 670 -13.36 -15.77 -5.68
CA ARG A 670 -11.99 -15.36 -6.06
C ARG A 670 -11.19 -14.84 -4.87
N ASN A 671 -11.78 -13.96 -4.07
CA ASN A 671 -11.11 -13.41 -2.88
C ASN A 671 -10.86 -14.48 -1.80
N ALA A 672 -11.83 -15.38 -1.53
CA ALA A 672 -11.67 -16.44 -0.54
C ALA A 672 -10.60 -17.46 -0.95
N GLU A 673 -10.58 -17.88 -2.21
CA GLU A 673 -9.57 -18.79 -2.75
C GLU A 673 -8.17 -18.14 -2.73
N ARG A 674 -8.10 -16.86 -3.07
CA ARG A 674 -6.82 -16.12 -2.96
C ARG A 674 -6.35 -16.01 -1.52
N ALA A 675 -7.25 -15.79 -0.55
CA ALA A 675 -6.91 -15.79 0.87
C ALA A 675 -6.31 -17.13 1.32
N LEU A 676 -6.93 -18.25 0.91
CA LEU A 676 -6.43 -19.59 1.21
C LEU A 676 -5.08 -19.90 0.55
N ALA A 677 -4.82 -19.36 -0.65
CA ALA A 677 -3.56 -19.55 -1.35
C ALA A 677 -2.38 -18.77 -0.75
N LEU A 678 -2.66 -17.74 0.08
CA LEU A 678 -1.63 -16.88 0.68
C LEU A 678 -1.09 -17.40 2.01
N VAL A 679 -1.77 -18.34 2.66
CA VAL A 679 -1.43 -18.83 4.00
C VAL A 679 -1.48 -20.35 4.06
N ASP A 680 -0.75 -20.93 5.02
CA ASP A 680 -0.95 -22.32 5.43
C ASP A 680 -2.21 -22.39 6.30
N PRO A 681 -3.25 -23.15 5.89
CA PRO A 681 -4.47 -23.29 6.68
C PRO A 681 -4.27 -23.92 8.06
N LEU A 682 -3.20 -24.67 8.27
CA LEU A 682 -2.88 -25.28 9.57
C LEU A 682 -2.28 -24.26 10.52
N GLU A 683 -1.48 -23.33 10.02
CA GLU A 683 -0.92 -22.25 10.84
C GLU A 683 -1.89 -21.07 11.00
N SER A 684 -2.71 -20.78 9.97
CA SER A 684 -3.64 -19.64 9.93
C SER A 684 -5.09 -20.10 9.96
N ARG A 685 -5.48 -20.87 10.99
CA ARG A 685 -6.80 -21.49 11.11
C ARG A 685 -7.95 -20.48 11.10
N SER A 686 -7.76 -19.30 11.70
CA SER A 686 -8.79 -18.26 11.69
C SER A 686 -9.12 -17.81 10.27
N VAL A 687 -8.09 -17.55 9.44
CA VAL A 687 -8.26 -17.15 8.03
C VAL A 687 -8.91 -18.26 7.23
N ALA A 688 -8.48 -19.51 7.43
CA ALA A 688 -9.07 -20.66 6.76
C ALA A 688 -10.56 -20.79 7.04
N VAL A 689 -10.98 -20.67 8.30
CA VAL A 689 -12.40 -20.73 8.69
C VAL A 689 -13.20 -19.58 8.09
N PHE A 690 -12.69 -18.35 8.13
CA PHE A 690 -13.35 -17.20 7.52
C PHE A 690 -13.48 -17.34 5.99
N ALA A 691 -12.43 -17.79 5.31
CA ALA A 691 -12.47 -17.99 3.86
C ALA A 691 -13.45 -19.11 3.47
N HIS A 692 -13.44 -20.23 4.20
CA HIS A 692 -14.42 -21.29 3.98
C HIS A 692 -15.85 -20.85 4.30
N ARG A 693 -16.06 -20.02 5.32
CA ARG A 693 -17.37 -19.42 5.59
C ARG A 693 -17.83 -18.56 4.42
N ALA A 694 -16.96 -17.72 3.87
CA ALA A 694 -17.28 -16.90 2.70
C ALA A 694 -17.64 -17.74 1.46
N LEU A 695 -16.90 -18.84 1.20
CA LEU A 695 -17.23 -19.80 0.15
C LEU A 695 -18.58 -20.49 0.38
N GLY A 696 -18.89 -20.84 1.62
CA GLY A 696 -20.19 -21.40 1.98
C GLY A 696 -21.34 -20.41 1.78
N LEU A 697 -21.16 -19.14 2.18
CA LEU A 697 -22.15 -18.08 1.97
C LEU A 697 -22.34 -17.77 0.46
N ALA A 698 -21.29 -17.80 -0.34
CA ALA A 698 -21.36 -17.67 -1.79
C ALA A 698 -22.19 -18.82 -2.40
N ALA A 699 -21.97 -20.05 -1.95
CA ALA A 699 -22.75 -21.20 -2.39
C ALA A 699 -24.23 -21.10 -1.96
N VAL A 700 -24.52 -20.59 -0.75
CA VAL A 700 -25.90 -20.29 -0.32
C VAL A 700 -26.56 -19.27 -1.24
N ALA A 701 -25.85 -18.23 -1.66
CA ALA A 701 -26.36 -17.21 -2.57
C ALA A 701 -26.71 -17.78 -3.96
N GLU A 702 -26.01 -18.84 -4.39
CA GLU A 702 -26.28 -19.57 -5.64
C GLU A 702 -27.32 -20.71 -5.47
N GLY A 703 -27.73 -21.02 -4.22
CA GLY A 703 -28.63 -22.13 -3.91
C GLY A 703 -27.95 -23.51 -3.88
N ASP A 704 -26.63 -23.57 -3.98
CA ASP A 704 -25.83 -24.80 -3.88
C ASP A 704 -25.58 -25.16 -2.40
N TYR A 705 -26.54 -25.85 -1.79
CA TYR A 705 -26.47 -26.26 -0.40
C TYR A 705 -25.53 -27.45 -0.14
N ASP A 706 -25.13 -28.21 -1.17
CA ASP A 706 -24.11 -29.25 -1.03
C ASP A 706 -22.74 -28.65 -0.76
N THR A 707 -22.33 -27.75 -1.63
CA THR A 707 -21.08 -26.99 -1.46
C THR A 707 -21.12 -26.15 -0.17
N ALA A 708 -22.23 -25.47 0.11
CA ALA A 708 -22.40 -24.69 1.33
C ALA A 708 -22.17 -25.54 2.59
N TYR A 709 -22.82 -26.69 2.69
CA TYR A 709 -22.64 -27.62 3.80
C TYR A 709 -21.19 -28.10 3.93
N ALA A 710 -20.56 -28.52 2.83
CA ALA A 710 -19.17 -28.96 2.84
C ALA A 710 -18.21 -27.85 3.33
N ARG A 711 -18.42 -26.62 2.87
CA ARG A 711 -17.59 -25.46 3.28
C ARG A 711 -17.81 -25.05 4.73
N PHE A 712 -19.03 -25.04 5.22
CA PHE A 712 -19.28 -24.78 6.65
C PHE A 712 -18.81 -25.93 7.56
N ARG A 713 -18.90 -27.18 7.09
CA ARG A 713 -18.41 -28.34 7.82
C ARG A 713 -16.89 -28.32 8.04
N SER A 714 -16.12 -27.75 7.11
CA SER A 714 -14.67 -27.63 7.25
C SER A 714 -14.22 -26.69 8.37
N ALA A 715 -15.13 -25.94 8.99
CA ALA A 715 -14.86 -25.20 10.23
C ALA A 715 -14.70 -26.09 11.48
N PHE A 716 -14.93 -27.39 11.31
CA PHE A 716 -14.85 -28.42 12.38
C PHE A 716 -14.01 -29.60 11.92
N THR A 717 -13.27 -30.22 12.85
CA THR A 717 -12.47 -31.43 12.60
C THR A 717 -13.37 -32.61 12.25
N GLU A 718 -12.78 -33.72 11.84
CA GLU A 718 -13.55 -34.98 11.60
C GLU A 718 -14.30 -35.41 12.85
N ASP A 719 -13.67 -35.28 14.02
CA ASP A 719 -14.26 -35.60 15.32
C ASP A 719 -15.32 -34.59 15.79
N GLY A 720 -15.44 -33.45 15.09
CA GLY A 720 -16.44 -32.44 15.40
C GLY A 720 -15.99 -31.33 16.33
N ASP A 721 -14.70 -31.26 16.67
CA ASP A 721 -14.15 -30.14 17.42
C ASP A 721 -13.97 -28.90 16.54
N PRO A 722 -14.11 -27.68 17.09
CA PRO A 722 -13.88 -26.46 16.34
C PRO A 722 -12.41 -26.36 15.83
N VAL A 723 -12.22 -26.10 14.56
CA VAL A 723 -10.89 -25.84 13.98
C VAL A 723 -10.28 -24.61 14.63
N HIS A 724 -11.10 -23.61 14.91
CA HIS A 724 -10.69 -22.39 15.60
C HIS A 724 -11.64 -22.06 16.74
N TYR A 725 -11.08 -21.84 17.93
CA TYR A 725 -11.83 -21.71 19.19
C TYR A 725 -12.85 -20.58 19.22
N HIS A 726 -12.63 -19.48 18.49
CA HIS A 726 -13.51 -18.30 18.46
C HIS A 726 -14.34 -18.23 17.18
N VAL A 727 -13.75 -18.49 16.01
CA VAL A 727 -14.42 -18.29 14.72
C VAL A 727 -15.35 -19.43 14.34
N SER A 728 -14.96 -20.70 14.58
CA SER A 728 -15.78 -21.86 14.18
C SER A 728 -17.18 -21.86 14.78
N PRO A 729 -17.40 -21.49 16.05
CA PRO A 729 -18.75 -21.43 16.64
C PRO A 729 -19.70 -20.45 15.92
N THR A 730 -19.18 -19.41 15.29
CA THR A 730 -20.02 -18.44 14.55
C THR A 730 -20.63 -19.01 13.28
N VAL A 731 -20.11 -20.15 12.77
CA VAL A 731 -20.57 -20.84 11.56
C VAL A 731 -21.69 -21.85 11.85
N LEU A 732 -21.96 -22.18 13.11
CA LEU A 732 -22.90 -23.24 13.51
C LEU A 732 -24.31 -23.06 12.93
N ALA A 733 -24.84 -21.85 12.98
CA ALA A 733 -26.21 -21.60 12.52
C ALA A 733 -26.34 -21.69 10.98
N GLU A 734 -25.30 -21.31 10.26
CA GLU A 734 -25.20 -21.44 8.80
C GLU A 734 -25.04 -22.90 8.39
N LEU A 735 -24.23 -23.66 9.13
CA LEU A 735 -24.08 -25.11 8.96
C LEU A 735 -25.42 -25.83 9.21
N ALA A 736 -26.11 -25.50 10.30
CA ALA A 736 -27.43 -26.08 10.62
C ALA A 736 -28.46 -25.78 9.52
N ALA A 737 -28.49 -24.56 9.00
CA ALA A 737 -29.39 -24.16 7.93
C ALA A 737 -29.10 -24.91 6.61
N ALA A 738 -27.84 -25.13 6.27
CA ALA A 738 -27.44 -25.93 5.11
C ALA A 738 -27.74 -27.43 5.31
N ALA A 739 -27.47 -27.97 6.50
CA ALA A 739 -27.70 -29.35 6.86
C ALA A 739 -29.17 -29.76 6.73
N VAL A 740 -30.10 -28.89 7.15
CA VAL A 740 -31.55 -29.12 7.02
C VAL A 740 -31.98 -29.25 5.57
N ARG A 741 -31.38 -28.51 4.66
CA ARG A 741 -31.69 -28.55 3.21
C ARG A 741 -31.10 -29.77 2.50
N ARG A 742 -30.11 -30.43 3.17
CA ARG A 742 -29.43 -31.61 2.62
C ARG A 742 -29.67 -32.89 3.37
N ASP A 743 -30.65 -32.88 4.29
CA ASP A 743 -31.00 -34.04 5.13
C ASP A 743 -29.80 -34.57 5.96
N ARG A 744 -28.95 -33.66 6.46
CA ARG A 744 -27.77 -33.95 7.28
C ARG A 744 -27.96 -33.52 8.75
N ARG A 745 -29.21 -33.52 9.25
CA ARG A 745 -29.57 -33.00 10.58
C ARG A 745 -28.81 -33.66 11.71
N GLU A 746 -28.68 -34.98 11.70
CA GLU A 746 -28.01 -35.75 12.77
C GLU A 746 -26.54 -35.37 12.86
N SER A 747 -25.83 -35.31 11.74
CA SER A 747 -24.42 -34.90 11.71
C SER A 747 -24.22 -33.49 12.28
N ALA A 748 -25.07 -32.53 11.87
CA ALA A 748 -25.01 -31.17 12.37
C ALA A 748 -25.37 -31.07 13.88
N ALA A 749 -26.31 -31.87 14.37
CA ALA A 749 -26.71 -31.91 15.78
C ALA A 749 -25.54 -32.37 16.69
N VAL A 750 -24.78 -33.38 16.25
CA VAL A 750 -23.58 -33.83 16.98
C VAL A 750 -22.56 -32.71 17.13
N LEU A 751 -22.29 -31.98 16.04
CA LEU A 751 -21.36 -30.86 16.02
C LEU A 751 -21.82 -29.71 16.92
N LEU A 752 -23.11 -29.40 16.87
CA LEU A 752 -23.73 -28.39 17.71
C LEU A 752 -23.57 -28.69 19.20
N GLU A 753 -23.93 -29.92 19.62
CA GLU A 753 -23.86 -30.32 21.03
C GLU A 753 -22.41 -30.34 21.54
N ARG A 754 -21.44 -30.74 20.72
CA ARG A 754 -20.03 -30.68 21.12
C ARG A 754 -19.56 -29.23 21.28
N SER A 755 -19.93 -28.34 20.32
CA SER A 755 -19.54 -26.94 20.40
C SER A 755 -20.23 -26.19 21.55
N ALA A 756 -21.44 -26.56 21.90
CA ALA A 756 -22.20 -25.97 23.03
C ALA A 756 -21.72 -26.43 24.42
N ARG A 757 -21.08 -27.60 24.56
CA ARG A 757 -20.62 -28.19 25.82
C ARG A 757 -19.25 -27.65 26.31
N ARG A 758 -18.86 -26.42 26.04
CA ARG A 758 -17.58 -25.88 26.53
C ARG A 758 -17.60 -25.75 28.08
N PRO A 759 -16.63 -26.34 28.80
CA PRO A 759 -16.57 -26.22 30.27
C PRO A 759 -16.17 -24.80 30.68
N GLY A 760 -16.84 -24.25 31.66
CA GLY A 760 -16.32 -23.23 32.55
C GLY A 760 -16.98 -21.87 32.55
N THR A 761 -17.74 -21.46 31.52
CA THR A 761 -18.33 -20.09 31.47
C THR A 761 -19.60 -20.07 30.61
N GLY A 762 -20.59 -19.23 30.98
CA GLY A 762 -21.77 -18.99 30.16
C GLY A 762 -21.42 -18.50 28.76
N LEU A 763 -22.19 -18.90 27.77
CA LEU A 763 -22.06 -18.38 26.40
C LEU A 763 -22.35 -16.88 26.39
N SER A 764 -21.67 -16.12 25.50
CA SER A 764 -22.05 -14.75 25.23
C SER A 764 -23.48 -14.66 24.69
N ALA A 765 -24.10 -13.50 24.74
CA ALA A 765 -25.44 -13.27 24.17
C ALA A 765 -25.51 -13.69 22.69
N ARG A 766 -24.48 -13.38 21.90
CA ARG A 766 -24.36 -13.76 20.49
C ARG A 766 -24.26 -15.27 20.33
N ALA A 767 -23.30 -15.89 21.02
CA ALA A 767 -23.11 -17.34 20.94
C ALA A 767 -24.35 -18.11 21.38
N SER A 768 -25.02 -17.64 22.44
CA SER A 768 -26.30 -18.21 22.89
C SER A 768 -27.38 -18.12 21.81
N SER A 769 -27.54 -16.95 21.18
CA SER A 769 -28.50 -16.76 20.09
C SER A 769 -28.23 -17.68 18.90
N LEU A 770 -26.95 -17.82 18.48
CA LEU A 770 -26.55 -18.70 17.38
C LEU A 770 -26.77 -20.18 17.70
N VAL A 771 -26.47 -20.62 18.94
CA VAL A 771 -26.71 -21.98 19.37
C VAL A 771 -28.22 -22.27 19.42
N GLU A 772 -29.03 -21.36 19.97
CA GLU A 772 -30.46 -21.52 20.02
C GLU A 772 -31.11 -21.51 18.62
N ARG A 773 -30.65 -20.65 17.69
CA ARG A 773 -31.06 -20.70 16.27
C ARG A 773 -30.72 -22.05 15.63
N SER A 774 -29.52 -22.57 15.90
CA SER A 774 -29.07 -23.86 15.37
C SER A 774 -29.95 -25.00 15.94
N ARG A 775 -30.24 -24.98 17.23
CA ARG A 775 -31.16 -25.94 17.88
C ARG A 775 -32.56 -25.86 17.28
N ALA A 776 -33.08 -24.65 17.05
CA ALA A 776 -34.39 -24.46 16.42
C ALA A 776 -34.47 -25.09 15.02
N LEU A 777 -33.42 -24.93 14.20
CA LEU A 777 -33.35 -25.48 12.87
C LEU A 777 -33.24 -27.00 12.82
N LEU A 778 -32.54 -27.60 13.81
CA LEU A 778 -32.26 -29.03 13.85
C LEU A 778 -33.30 -29.81 14.66
N ALA A 779 -34.06 -29.13 15.52
CA ALA A 779 -35.06 -29.78 16.42
C ALA A 779 -36.23 -30.40 15.63
N GLU A 780 -36.88 -31.36 16.28
CA GLU A 780 -38.18 -31.81 15.84
C GLU A 780 -39.18 -30.64 15.88
N PRO A 781 -40.14 -30.63 14.96
CA PRO A 781 -41.05 -29.49 14.77
C PRO A 781 -41.80 -29.03 16.04
N GLU A 782 -42.01 -29.89 16.99
CA GLU A 782 -42.72 -29.58 18.25
C GLU A 782 -41.85 -28.82 19.26
N HIS A 783 -40.53 -28.93 19.09
CA HIS A 783 -39.57 -28.31 20.02
C HIS A 783 -38.90 -27.07 19.43
N ALA A 784 -39.01 -26.81 18.12
CA ALA A 784 -38.32 -25.75 17.44
C ALA A 784 -38.71 -24.34 17.95
N GLU A 785 -39.99 -24.13 18.26
CA GLU A 785 -40.49 -22.80 18.64
C GLU A 785 -39.82 -22.22 19.89
N ARG A 786 -39.62 -23.04 20.91
CA ARG A 786 -38.97 -22.59 22.16
C ARG A 786 -37.57 -22.05 21.89
N HIS A 787 -36.85 -22.70 20.99
CA HIS A 787 -35.50 -22.32 20.62
C HIS A 787 -35.48 -21.04 19.74
N PHE A 788 -36.41 -20.89 18.80
CA PHE A 788 -36.55 -19.63 18.08
C PHE A 788 -36.84 -18.44 19.00
N ARG A 789 -37.75 -18.63 19.96
CA ARG A 789 -38.07 -17.59 20.93
C ARG A 789 -36.85 -17.26 21.81
N ALA A 790 -36.11 -18.29 22.26
CA ALA A 790 -34.90 -18.10 23.06
C ALA A 790 -33.81 -17.35 22.26
N ALA A 791 -33.63 -17.67 20.98
CA ALA A 791 -32.66 -17.01 20.10
C ALA A 791 -32.98 -15.50 19.86
N LEU A 792 -34.26 -15.12 20.01
CA LEU A 792 -34.70 -13.71 19.81
C LEU A 792 -34.97 -12.97 21.13
N ALA A 793 -34.86 -13.66 22.31
CA ALA A 793 -35.23 -13.09 23.58
C ALA A 793 -34.34 -11.94 24.05
N ASP A 794 -33.03 -12.03 23.79
CA ASP A 794 -32.08 -11.02 24.24
C ASP A 794 -32.05 -9.80 23.30
N GLU A 795 -32.29 -8.62 23.86
CA GLU A 795 -32.20 -7.35 23.12
C GLU A 795 -30.77 -7.01 22.66
N ALA A 796 -29.76 -7.57 23.33
CA ALA A 796 -28.38 -7.43 22.88
C ALA A 796 -28.17 -7.99 21.46
N GLY A 797 -29.06 -8.86 20.98
CA GLY A 797 -29.06 -9.36 19.59
C GLY A 797 -29.20 -8.29 18.51
N GLU A 798 -29.70 -7.09 18.86
CA GLU A 798 -29.77 -5.96 17.91
C GLU A 798 -28.38 -5.44 17.47
N GLN A 799 -27.30 -5.79 18.17
CA GLN A 799 -25.93 -5.50 17.76
C GLN A 799 -25.51 -6.27 16.50
N TRP A 800 -26.19 -7.41 16.20
CA TRP A 800 -25.92 -8.27 15.02
C TRP A 800 -27.14 -8.35 14.11
N PRO A 801 -27.46 -7.26 13.41
CA PRO A 801 -28.72 -7.13 12.69
C PRO A 801 -28.92 -8.19 11.60
N PHE A 802 -27.85 -8.63 10.93
CA PHE A 802 -27.94 -9.66 9.92
C PHE A 802 -28.30 -11.03 10.53
N GLU A 803 -27.62 -11.47 11.60
CA GLU A 803 -27.87 -12.75 12.27
C GLU A 803 -29.28 -12.80 12.88
N ARG A 804 -29.71 -11.68 13.47
CA ARG A 804 -31.06 -11.54 14.03
C ARG A 804 -32.13 -11.60 12.94
N ALA A 805 -31.88 -10.94 11.79
CA ALA A 805 -32.79 -11.02 10.64
C ALA A 805 -32.88 -12.43 10.05
N GLN A 806 -31.77 -13.16 10.00
CA GLN A 806 -31.78 -14.58 9.58
C GLN A 806 -32.63 -15.43 10.55
N THR A 807 -32.49 -15.20 11.85
CA THR A 807 -33.29 -15.91 12.86
C THR A 807 -34.78 -15.59 12.71
N ARG A 808 -35.15 -14.32 12.48
CA ARG A 808 -36.52 -13.90 12.19
C ARG A 808 -37.07 -14.55 10.92
N LEU A 809 -36.26 -14.64 9.86
CA LEU A 809 -36.62 -15.28 8.61
C LEU A 809 -36.89 -16.78 8.80
N ASP A 810 -35.98 -17.50 9.47
CA ASP A 810 -36.10 -18.94 9.69
C ASP A 810 -37.31 -19.23 10.59
N TYR A 811 -37.57 -18.42 11.64
CA TYR A 811 -38.74 -18.57 12.48
C TYR A 811 -40.04 -18.24 11.72
N GLY A 812 -40.06 -17.19 10.92
CA GLY A 812 -41.20 -16.85 10.05
C GLY A 812 -41.51 -17.94 9.04
N GLU A 813 -40.50 -18.56 8.41
CA GLU A 813 -40.67 -19.72 7.53
C GLU A 813 -41.28 -20.92 8.27
N TRP A 814 -40.78 -21.20 9.47
CA TRP A 814 -41.31 -22.29 10.30
C TRP A 814 -42.80 -22.04 10.67
N LEU A 815 -43.17 -20.83 11.11
CA LEU A 815 -44.55 -20.44 11.41
C LEU A 815 -45.44 -20.57 10.19
N ARG A 816 -45.01 -20.12 9.03
CA ARG A 816 -45.74 -20.23 7.76
C ARG A 816 -46.06 -21.68 7.40
N ARG A 817 -45.05 -22.55 7.53
CA ARG A 817 -45.25 -24.01 7.28
C ARG A 817 -46.29 -24.65 8.24
N ARG A 818 -46.45 -24.06 9.45
CA ARG A 818 -47.45 -24.40 10.44
C ARG A 818 -48.77 -23.67 10.23
N ARG A 819 -48.94 -22.92 9.13
CA ARG A 819 -50.13 -22.12 8.82
C ARG A 819 -50.45 -21.00 9.81
N ARG A 820 -49.48 -20.57 10.63
CA ARG A 820 -49.56 -19.45 11.61
C ARG A 820 -49.13 -18.15 10.94
N ILE A 821 -49.86 -17.76 9.87
CA ILE A 821 -49.51 -16.67 8.97
C ILE A 821 -49.49 -15.31 9.69
N ALA A 822 -50.44 -15.08 10.62
CA ALA A 822 -50.52 -13.82 11.38
C ALA A 822 -49.27 -13.57 12.22
N GLU A 823 -48.68 -14.61 12.76
CA GLU A 823 -47.46 -14.53 13.57
C GLU A 823 -46.19 -14.53 12.71
N ALA A 824 -46.23 -15.17 11.56
CA ALA A 824 -45.10 -15.18 10.60
C ALA A 824 -44.88 -13.79 9.97
N ARG A 825 -45.96 -13.05 9.71
CA ARG A 825 -45.93 -11.77 9.01
C ARG A 825 -44.96 -10.74 9.61
N PRO A 826 -45.04 -10.35 10.91
CA PRO A 826 -44.14 -9.36 11.47
C PRO A 826 -42.68 -9.80 11.45
N LEU A 827 -42.39 -11.09 11.61
CA LEU A 827 -41.02 -11.64 11.56
C LEU A 827 -40.44 -11.58 10.16
N LEU A 828 -41.19 -12.00 9.14
CA LEU A 828 -40.78 -11.98 7.74
C LEU A 828 -40.58 -10.53 7.23
N THR A 829 -41.51 -9.62 7.58
CA THR A 829 -41.40 -8.20 7.20
C THR A 829 -40.21 -7.55 7.86
N GLY A 830 -40.02 -7.76 9.18
CA GLY A 830 -38.88 -7.20 9.89
C GLY A 830 -37.52 -7.76 9.42
N ALA A 831 -37.48 -9.03 9.00
CA ALA A 831 -36.30 -9.62 8.36
C ALA A 831 -36.02 -8.94 7.00
N LEU A 832 -37.03 -8.81 6.14
CA LEU A 832 -36.93 -8.19 4.83
C LEU A 832 -36.42 -6.74 4.94
N ASP A 833 -37.00 -5.95 5.85
CA ASP A 833 -36.59 -4.56 6.05
C ASP A 833 -35.11 -4.46 6.48
N THR A 834 -34.66 -5.37 7.31
CA THR A 834 -33.24 -5.42 7.73
C THR A 834 -32.34 -5.82 6.55
N PHE A 835 -32.67 -6.85 5.78
CA PHE A 835 -31.89 -7.26 4.62
C PHE A 835 -31.83 -6.19 3.53
N ARG A 836 -32.94 -5.46 3.29
CA ARG A 836 -32.97 -4.31 2.36
C ARG A 836 -32.04 -3.19 2.81
N ARG A 837 -32.05 -2.86 4.10
CA ARG A 837 -31.14 -1.84 4.67
C ARG A 837 -29.68 -2.25 4.55
N LEU A 838 -29.36 -3.53 4.71
CA LEU A 838 -28.02 -4.08 4.57
C LEU A 838 -27.59 -4.31 3.10
N GLY A 839 -28.55 -4.38 2.16
CA GLY A 839 -28.28 -4.71 0.76
C GLY A 839 -28.04 -6.21 0.51
N ALA A 840 -28.50 -7.09 1.42
CA ALA A 840 -28.29 -8.55 1.38
C ALA A 840 -29.19 -9.23 0.34
N ARG A 841 -28.88 -9.10 -0.95
CA ARG A 841 -29.73 -9.54 -2.08
C ARG A 841 -30.23 -10.98 -1.96
N PRO A 842 -29.41 -12.01 -1.70
CA PRO A 842 -29.92 -13.38 -1.62
C PRO A 842 -30.98 -13.59 -0.52
N TRP A 843 -30.83 -12.89 0.60
CA TRP A 843 -31.77 -12.96 1.71
C TRP A 843 -33.01 -12.08 1.49
N ILE A 844 -32.90 -10.98 0.76
CA ILE A 844 -34.05 -10.20 0.29
C ILE A 844 -34.95 -11.09 -0.56
N GLU A 845 -34.39 -11.75 -1.57
CA GLU A 845 -35.11 -12.66 -2.49
C GLU A 845 -35.79 -13.80 -1.73
N ARG A 846 -35.09 -14.41 -0.77
CA ARG A 846 -35.65 -15.48 0.09
C ARG A 846 -36.78 -14.96 0.97
N ALA A 847 -36.61 -13.81 1.64
CA ALA A 847 -37.65 -13.23 2.48
C ALA A 847 -38.90 -12.82 1.69
N GLU A 848 -38.73 -12.28 0.50
CA GLU A 848 -39.83 -11.96 -0.42
C GLU A 848 -40.56 -13.22 -0.93
N ALA A 849 -39.81 -14.28 -1.21
CA ALA A 849 -40.43 -15.58 -1.59
C ALA A 849 -41.27 -16.15 -0.43
N GLU A 850 -40.81 -16.07 0.81
CA GLU A 850 -41.56 -16.53 1.97
C GLU A 850 -42.81 -15.69 2.23
N LEU A 851 -42.74 -14.35 2.03
CA LEU A 851 -43.89 -13.46 2.15
C LEU A 851 -44.93 -13.76 1.05
N ARG A 852 -44.50 -13.95 -0.20
CA ARG A 852 -45.41 -14.38 -1.29
C ARG A 852 -46.07 -15.74 -0.99
N ALA A 853 -45.28 -16.68 -0.46
CA ALA A 853 -45.81 -18.01 -0.06
C ALA A 853 -46.79 -17.94 1.13
N ALA A 854 -46.72 -16.88 1.92
CA ALA A 854 -47.67 -16.58 2.98
C ALA A 854 -48.92 -15.82 2.51
N GLY A 855 -49.08 -15.55 1.21
CA GLY A 855 -50.19 -14.79 0.64
C GLY A 855 -50.11 -13.28 1.01
N ILE A 856 -48.94 -12.80 1.36
CA ILE A 856 -48.68 -11.40 1.70
C ILE A 856 -48.06 -10.74 0.49
N GLU A 857 -48.73 -9.78 -0.15
CA GLU A 857 -48.09 -8.94 -1.13
C GLU A 857 -46.99 -8.17 -0.43
N ALA A 858 -45.75 -8.47 -0.77
CA ALA A 858 -44.67 -7.59 -0.45
C ALA A 858 -44.97 -6.31 -1.25
N ASN A 859 -45.39 -5.23 -0.57
CA ASN A 859 -45.55 -3.94 -1.20
C ASN A 859 -44.22 -3.64 -1.91
N SER A 860 -44.20 -3.94 -3.21
CA SER A 860 -43.18 -3.40 -4.08
C SER A 860 -43.52 -1.91 -4.23
N VAL A 861 -43.05 -1.09 -3.30
CA VAL A 861 -42.71 0.27 -3.66
C VAL A 861 -41.78 0.07 -4.85
N ALA A 862 -42.23 0.47 -6.04
CA ALA A 862 -41.47 0.39 -7.27
C ALA A 862 -40.04 0.85 -6.92
N PRO A 863 -38.99 0.06 -7.20
CA PRO A 863 -37.66 0.42 -6.79
C PRO A 863 -37.38 1.77 -7.40
N GLY A 864 -37.23 2.79 -6.54
CA GLY A 864 -36.92 4.14 -6.98
C GLY A 864 -35.70 4.09 -7.88
N ALA A 865 -35.53 5.06 -8.76
CA ALA A 865 -34.45 5.11 -9.74
C ALA A 865 -33.05 4.85 -9.12
N LEU A 866 -32.88 5.13 -7.83
CA LEU A 866 -31.65 4.89 -7.05
C LEU A 866 -31.28 3.41 -6.90
N THR A 867 -32.24 2.49 -6.93
CA THR A 867 -31.92 1.04 -6.77
C THR A 867 -31.32 0.41 -8.02
N ARG A 868 -31.37 1.12 -9.16
CA ARG A 868 -30.68 0.73 -10.40
C ARG A 868 -29.21 1.12 -10.41
N LEU A 869 -28.75 1.80 -9.37
CA LEU A 869 -27.38 2.28 -9.23
C LEU A 869 -26.56 1.33 -8.35
N THR A 870 -25.27 1.22 -8.65
CA THR A 870 -24.35 0.50 -7.76
C THR A 870 -24.28 1.22 -6.39
N PRO A 871 -23.93 0.54 -5.30
CA PRO A 871 -23.77 1.17 -3.98
C PRO A 871 -22.87 2.41 -4.01
N GLN A 872 -21.77 2.35 -4.73
CA GLN A 872 -20.86 3.48 -4.93
C GLN A 872 -21.54 4.64 -5.69
N GLN A 873 -22.27 4.34 -6.76
CA GLN A 873 -23.05 5.36 -7.50
C GLN A 873 -24.13 5.98 -6.62
N GLN A 874 -24.80 5.20 -5.79
CA GLN A 874 -25.80 5.73 -4.85
C GLN A 874 -25.16 6.67 -3.84
N GLN A 875 -23.99 6.33 -3.33
CA GLN A 875 -23.29 7.16 -2.37
C GLN A 875 -22.82 8.47 -2.99
N ILE A 876 -22.29 8.43 -4.21
CA ILE A 876 -21.91 9.62 -4.99
C ILE A 876 -23.16 10.51 -5.23
N VAL A 877 -24.29 9.91 -5.63
CA VAL A 877 -25.55 10.63 -5.87
C VAL A 877 -26.07 11.31 -4.61
N ARG A 878 -26.06 10.61 -3.47
CA ARG A 878 -26.49 11.18 -2.18
C ARG A 878 -25.63 12.35 -1.74
N LEU A 879 -24.31 12.25 -1.90
CA LEU A 879 -23.39 13.33 -1.58
C LEU A 879 -23.54 14.51 -2.55
N ALA A 880 -23.72 14.23 -3.85
CA ALA A 880 -23.99 15.26 -4.86
C ALA A 880 -25.33 15.98 -4.67
N ALA A 881 -26.36 15.25 -4.23
CA ALA A 881 -27.66 15.82 -3.87
C ALA A 881 -27.59 16.77 -2.66
N ARG A 882 -26.65 16.52 -1.74
CA ARG A 882 -26.36 17.40 -0.60
C ARG A 882 -25.54 18.64 -0.98
N GLY A 883 -25.21 18.81 -2.25
CA GLY A 883 -24.50 19.99 -2.74
C GLY A 883 -22.96 19.88 -2.73
N LEU A 884 -22.39 18.74 -2.35
CA LEU A 884 -20.93 18.57 -2.34
C LEU A 884 -20.38 18.60 -3.77
N THR A 885 -19.25 19.25 -3.97
CA THR A 885 -18.51 19.25 -5.23
C THR A 885 -17.91 17.87 -5.55
N ASN A 886 -17.51 17.61 -6.80
CA ASN A 886 -16.85 16.34 -7.14
C ASN A 886 -15.56 16.12 -6.34
N ARG A 887 -14.87 17.21 -5.98
CA ARG A 887 -13.66 17.19 -5.17
C ARG A 887 -13.95 16.73 -3.74
N GLU A 888 -14.96 17.32 -3.08
CA GLU A 888 -15.37 16.94 -1.73
C GLU A 888 -15.95 15.52 -1.66
N ILE A 889 -16.64 15.10 -2.73
CA ILE A 889 -17.12 13.71 -2.85
C ILE A 889 -15.93 12.77 -3.00
N GLY A 890 -14.96 13.16 -3.83
CA GLY A 890 -13.73 12.40 -4.03
C GLY A 890 -12.95 12.22 -2.73
N GLU A 891 -12.83 13.26 -1.91
CA GLU A 891 -12.23 13.19 -0.58
C GLU A 891 -12.93 12.18 0.34
N LYS A 892 -14.26 12.21 0.35
CA LYS A 892 -15.05 11.34 1.23
C LYS A 892 -15.10 9.89 0.78
N LEU A 893 -14.97 9.63 -0.51
CA LEU A 893 -15.09 8.29 -1.10
C LEU A 893 -13.77 7.73 -1.62
N PHE A 894 -12.67 8.45 -1.41
CA PHE A 894 -11.34 8.08 -1.88
C PHE A 894 -11.27 7.86 -3.40
N LEU A 895 -11.93 8.76 -4.15
CA LEU A 895 -11.98 8.76 -5.60
C LEU A 895 -11.40 10.05 -6.16
N SER A 896 -10.87 10.00 -7.41
CA SER A 896 -10.52 11.24 -8.09
C SER A 896 -11.78 12.06 -8.40
N PRO A 897 -11.70 13.41 -8.44
CA PRO A 897 -12.82 14.25 -8.86
C PRO A 897 -13.38 13.89 -10.24
N ARG A 898 -12.49 13.42 -11.14
CA ARG A 898 -12.85 12.97 -12.49
C ARG A 898 -13.61 11.64 -12.46
N THR A 899 -13.19 10.70 -11.62
CA THR A 899 -13.91 9.44 -11.39
C THR A 899 -15.31 9.70 -10.86
N VAL A 900 -15.46 10.64 -9.91
CA VAL A 900 -16.77 11.08 -9.43
C VAL A 900 -17.61 11.68 -10.56
N GLY A 901 -17.02 12.54 -11.38
CA GLY A 901 -17.67 13.12 -12.57
C GLY A 901 -18.13 12.04 -13.55
N SER A 902 -17.29 11.06 -13.85
CA SER A 902 -17.61 9.93 -14.74
C SER A 902 -18.76 9.08 -14.18
N HIS A 903 -18.78 8.81 -12.87
CA HIS A 903 -19.91 8.13 -12.23
C HIS A 903 -21.22 8.95 -12.36
N LEU A 904 -21.19 10.25 -12.09
CA LEU A 904 -22.36 11.11 -12.22
C LEU A 904 -22.86 11.15 -13.67
N TYR A 905 -21.95 11.27 -14.63
CA TYR A 905 -22.32 11.25 -16.06
C TYR A 905 -23.02 9.95 -16.48
N ARG A 906 -22.55 8.79 -16.01
CA ARG A 906 -23.18 7.48 -16.28
C ARG A 906 -24.51 7.29 -15.52
N VAL A 907 -24.68 8.00 -14.43
CA VAL A 907 -25.88 7.89 -13.56
C VAL A 907 -27.02 8.76 -14.06
N PHE A 908 -26.74 9.94 -14.62
CA PHE A 908 -27.78 10.87 -15.08
C PHE A 908 -28.78 10.24 -16.04
N PRO A 909 -28.38 9.47 -17.09
CA PRO A 909 -29.32 8.77 -17.95
C PRO A 909 -30.12 7.69 -17.21
N LYS A 910 -29.52 7.01 -16.23
CA LYS A 910 -30.18 5.95 -15.44
C LYS A 910 -31.27 6.53 -14.52
N LEU A 911 -31.08 7.76 -14.07
CA LEU A 911 -32.03 8.49 -13.23
C LEU A 911 -33.03 9.33 -14.05
N GLY A 912 -32.86 9.43 -15.37
CA GLY A 912 -33.70 10.24 -16.25
C GLY A 912 -33.53 11.75 -16.04
N ILE A 913 -32.34 12.21 -15.59
CA ILE A 913 -32.05 13.62 -15.34
C ILE A 913 -30.95 14.12 -16.29
N THR A 914 -30.94 15.43 -16.51
CA THR A 914 -30.00 16.10 -17.42
C THR A 914 -29.07 17.08 -16.70
N ALA A 915 -29.38 17.43 -15.45
CA ALA A 915 -28.63 18.40 -14.66
C ALA A 915 -28.40 17.92 -13.22
N ARG A 916 -27.26 18.28 -12.66
CA ARG A 916 -26.87 17.97 -11.27
C ARG A 916 -27.88 18.48 -10.23
N SER A 917 -28.47 19.66 -10.47
CA SER A 917 -29.48 20.25 -9.58
C SER A 917 -30.71 19.37 -9.35
N GLN A 918 -31.05 18.52 -10.31
CA GLN A 918 -32.18 17.58 -10.25
C GLN A 918 -31.91 16.37 -9.33
N LEU A 919 -30.67 16.14 -8.92
CA LEU A 919 -30.33 15.03 -8.02
C LEU A 919 -31.01 15.17 -6.65
N ARG A 920 -31.20 16.38 -6.15
CA ARG A 920 -31.89 16.65 -4.88
C ARG A 920 -33.33 16.13 -4.93
N ASP A 921 -34.08 16.46 -5.97
CA ASP A 921 -35.46 16.06 -6.14
C ASP A 921 -35.62 14.54 -6.26
N VAL A 922 -34.67 13.87 -6.91
CA VAL A 922 -34.65 12.41 -7.04
C VAL A 922 -34.39 11.73 -5.70
N VAL A 923 -33.50 12.28 -4.87
CA VAL A 923 -33.14 11.70 -3.56
C VAL A 923 -34.27 12.00 -2.55
N ASP A 924 -34.82 13.19 -2.52
CA ASP A 924 -35.88 13.58 -1.59
C ASP A 924 -37.20 12.83 -1.88
N ASN A 925 -37.51 12.51 -3.13
CA ASN A 925 -38.65 11.67 -3.52
C ASN A 925 -38.49 10.18 -3.21
N THR A 926 -37.30 9.74 -2.81
CA THR A 926 -37.00 8.31 -2.57
C THR A 926 -36.80 7.97 -1.08
N LEU A 927 -36.76 8.97 -0.20
CA LEU A 927 -36.65 8.77 1.26
C LEU A 927 -38.03 9.08 1.89
N PRO A 928 -38.61 8.18 2.70
CA PRO A 928 -39.69 8.58 3.60
C PRO A 928 -39.16 9.63 4.58
N GLU A 929 -39.89 10.70 4.78
CA GLU A 929 -39.57 11.72 5.79
C GLU A 929 -39.30 11.09 7.16
N PRO A 930 -38.16 11.36 7.82
CA PRO A 930 -38.07 11.10 9.24
C PRO A 930 -38.99 12.06 9.96
N ALA A 931 -39.93 11.52 10.73
CA ALA A 931 -40.77 12.26 11.63
C ALA A 931 -39.90 13.08 12.61
N LEU A 932 -39.62 14.33 12.23
CA LEU A 932 -39.16 15.37 13.15
C LEU A 932 -40.43 16.03 13.74
N ARG A 933 -40.91 15.52 14.87
CA ARG A 933 -41.66 16.34 15.82
C ARG A 933 -41.36 15.93 17.25
N ARG A 934 -40.73 16.87 17.95
CA ARG A 934 -40.57 17.22 19.36
C ARG A 934 -39.51 16.50 20.14
#